data_e43ab748cb1702d36335c3ba83707259
#
_entry.id   e43ab748cb1702d36335c3ba83707259
#
_cell.length_a   1.000
_cell.length_b   1.000
_cell.length_c   1.000
_cell.angle_alpha   90.00
_cell.angle_beta   90.00
_cell.angle_gamma   90.00
#
_symmetry.space_group_name_H-M   'P 1'
#
loop_
_entity.id
_entity.type
_entity.pdbx_description
1 polymer ?
#
loop_
_entity_poly.entity_id
_entity_poly.type
_entity_poly.pdbx_seq_one_letter_code
_entity_poly.pdbx_strand_id
1 'polypeptide(L)'
;MISISNISYYIGGRALYENASMFIKPDDKIGLIGLNGRGKSTLLKLIYGEMKVNEGSISKSRDCTIGFLNQDLLSFQSDDAILTVAMGAFKDAVDTQREIEKILHKLETEYSEDLVDKLTRLQEKFEHLDGYTMQAKAEEVLEGIGFTTKDLHRPLREFSGGWRMRVMLAKLLLEKPSLLMLDEPTNHLDLPSIEWVENYLRTYEGAVVIVSHDREFLNNVITKTVEVTQSQLISYEGNYSFYLEEKEMRENIQQNAFENQQAKIRQAERFIERFKAKATKARQVQSRIKAINRMELVEEVIDDTAAVNFKFKFNQPSGRHVVTLKDLSKAYGDLQILRHTNATIERGDKIALIGANGKGKSTLLRILSGTEPVEGDRTIGYNVIQGFYAQHQLEALHVDNEILEELKQAGSGKTEQELRGILGCFLFSDDDQYKKIKVLSGGEKSRVALAKTLISEANFLLLDEPTNHLDFISENILIQALQQYAGSFVVVSHNRFFISQIANKIWYIENHQIKEYPGTYDEFEYWKSKQRESEAETPPPAPKKVEAPAPQPVKASNPSTRKLEKELAQLEEKIEDSQKRQTALLETMARPEVYSKFDVLSAHQQDLDKLMGALNELNKRWEEIVIELDALKAKTE
;
A
#
# COMPACT_ATOMS: atom_id res chain seq x y z
N MET A 1 -17.05 20.46 10.62
CA MET A 1 -17.78 19.21 10.40
C MET A 1 -17.67 18.29 11.59
N ILE A 2 -16.50 17.76 11.97
CA ILE A 2 -16.31 17.02 13.24
C ILE A 2 -15.17 17.64 14.03
N SER A 3 -15.42 17.92 15.32
CA SER A 3 -14.44 18.45 16.27
C SER A 3 -14.24 17.43 17.39
N ILE A 4 -13.01 17.01 17.56
CA ILE A 4 -12.52 16.16 18.63
C ILE A 4 -11.75 17.09 19.57
N SER A 5 -12.19 17.22 20.83
CA SER A 5 -11.66 18.19 21.78
C SER A 5 -11.21 17.49 23.05
N ASN A 6 -9.90 17.50 23.30
CA ASN A 6 -9.23 17.02 24.51
C ASN A 6 -9.71 15.63 24.96
N ILE A 7 -9.81 14.69 24.03
CA ILE A 7 -10.27 13.35 24.36
C ILE A 7 -9.19 12.56 25.11
N SER A 8 -9.62 11.86 26.17
CA SER A 8 -8.82 10.83 26.82
C SER A 8 -9.57 9.50 26.78
N TYR A 9 -8.84 8.44 26.44
CA TYR A 9 -9.41 7.09 26.36
C TYR A 9 -8.42 6.04 26.85
N TYR A 10 -8.89 5.17 27.76
CA TYR A 10 -8.07 4.15 28.42
C TYR A 10 -8.60 2.75 28.17
N ILE A 11 -7.71 1.79 27.92
CA ILE A 11 -8.02 0.37 27.85
C ILE A 11 -7.10 -0.41 28.80
N GLY A 12 -7.69 -1.16 29.75
CA GLY A 12 -6.91 -1.98 30.67
C GLY A 12 -5.89 -1.22 31.51
N GLY A 13 -6.15 0.06 31.82
CA GLY A 13 -5.24 0.94 32.56
C GLY A 13 -4.16 1.60 31.70
N ARG A 14 -4.08 1.31 30.38
CA ARG A 14 -3.18 1.97 29.44
C ARG A 14 -3.92 3.09 28.71
N ALA A 15 -3.31 4.28 28.66
CA ALA A 15 -3.81 5.37 27.87
C ALA A 15 -3.59 5.10 26.36
N LEU A 16 -4.66 5.12 25.59
CA LEU A 16 -4.58 5.15 24.12
C LEU A 16 -4.56 6.60 23.63
N TYR A 17 -5.32 7.47 24.29
CA TYR A 17 -5.36 8.91 24.00
C TYR A 17 -5.35 9.69 25.31
N GLU A 18 -4.59 10.79 25.35
CA GLU A 18 -4.55 11.76 26.46
C GLU A 18 -4.59 13.17 25.89
N ASN A 19 -5.67 13.91 26.23
CA ASN A 19 -5.90 15.28 25.78
C ASN A 19 -5.76 15.46 24.25
N ALA A 20 -6.09 14.43 23.47
CA ALA A 20 -5.94 14.45 22.04
C ALA A 20 -7.04 15.30 21.39
N SER A 21 -6.65 16.13 20.43
CA SER A 21 -7.58 17.03 19.72
C SER A 21 -7.31 16.99 18.24
N MET A 22 -8.40 17.03 17.44
CA MET A 22 -8.35 17.01 15.99
C MET A 22 -9.61 17.65 15.40
N PHE A 23 -9.47 18.29 14.26
CA PHE A 23 -10.60 18.84 13.51
C PHE A 23 -10.63 18.27 12.10
N ILE A 24 -11.82 17.82 11.66
CA ILE A 24 -12.07 17.29 10.30
C ILE A 24 -12.95 18.29 9.58
N LYS A 25 -12.43 18.88 8.51
CA LYS A 25 -13.15 19.79 7.59
C LYS A 25 -13.98 18.98 6.58
N PRO A 26 -14.94 19.61 5.87
CA PRO A 26 -15.78 18.91 4.88
C PRO A 26 -15.02 18.19 3.76
N ASP A 27 -13.91 18.77 3.31
CA ASP A 27 -13.19 18.31 2.10
C ASP A 27 -11.88 17.59 2.45
N ASP A 28 -11.59 17.40 3.75
CA ASP A 28 -10.32 16.81 4.20
C ASP A 28 -10.20 15.36 3.73
N LYS A 29 -9.05 15.01 3.15
CA LYS A 29 -8.63 13.64 2.87
C LYS A 29 -7.52 13.27 3.83
N ILE A 30 -7.86 12.58 4.92
CA ILE A 30 -6.97 12.34 6.06
C ILE A 30 -6.50 10.90 6.06
N GLY A 31 -5.18 10.70 6.06
CA GLY A 31 -4.55 9.42 6.38
C GLY A 31 -4.26 9.32 7.88
N LEU A 32 -4.85 8.34 8.55
CA LEU A 32 -4.58 8.07 9.96
C LEU A 32 -3.52 6.98 10.06
N ILE A 33 -2.32 7.33 10.48
CA ILE A 33 -1.15 6.45 10.52
C ILE A 33 -0.64 6.22 11.94
N GLY A 34 0.19 5.20 12.12
CA GLY A 34 0.80 4.84 13.41
C GLY A 34 0.94 3.33 13.54
N LEU A 35 1.68 2.89 14.55
CA LEU A 35 1.91 1.47 14.83
C LEU A 35 0.61 0.70 15.12
N ASN A 36 0.64 -0.61 14.87
CA ASN A 36 -0.46 -1.48 15.25
C ASN A 36 -0.67 -1.48 16.78
N GLY A 37 -1.93 -1.51 17.20
CA GLY A 37 -2.28 -1.43 18.63
C GLY A 37 -2.20 -0.03 19.27
N ARG A 38 -1.89 1.03 18.50
CA ARG A 38 -1.89 2.42 19.00
C ARG A 38 -3.28 3.08 19.01
N GLY A 39 -4.32 2.37 18.56
CA GLY A 39 -5.71 2.83 18.70
C GLY A 39 -6.34 3.43 17.45
N LYS A 40 -5.72 3.32 16.24
CA LYS A 40 -6.28 3.86 14.98
C LYS A 40 -7.75 3.49 14.77
N SER A 41 -8.06 2.19 14.74
CA SER A 41 -9.44 1.69 14.60
C SER A 41 -10.32 2.08 15.79
N THR A 42 -9.76 2.22 16.99
CA THR A 42 -10.48 2.71 18.17
C THR A 42 -10.91 4.15 17.98
N LEU A 43 -10.06 5.02 17.40
CA LEU A 43 -10.44 6.41 17.10
C LEU A 43 -11.59 6.47 16.11
N LEU A 44 -11.58 5.64 15.07
CA LEU A 44 -12.68 5.56 14.12
C LEU A 44 -13.99 5.13 14.81
N LYS A 45 -13.95 4.12 15.69
CA LYS A 45 -15.11 3.67 16.49
C LYS A 45 -15.62 4.75 17.46
N LEU A 46 -14.71 5.55 18.06
CA LEU A 46 -15.08 6.70 18.89
C LEU A 46 -15.76 7.81 18.06
N ILE A 47 -15.26 8.13 16.88
CA ILE A 47 -15.85 9.14 15.97
C ILE A 47 -17.23 8.65 15.47
N TYR A 48 -17.35 7.38 15.15
CA TYR A 48 -18.63 6.78 14.73
C TYR A 48 -19.68 6.77 15.84
N GLY A 49 -19.22 6.68 17.11
CA GLY A 49 -20.08 6.66 18.29
C GLY A 49 -20.40 5.26 18.83
N GLU A 50 -19.72 4.22 18.34
CA GLU A 50 -19.78 2.86 18.92
C GLU A 50 -19.18 2.81 20.33
N MET A 51 -18.21 3.68 20.59
CA MET A 51 -17.53 3.76 21.89
C MET A 51 -17.62 5.18 22.43
N LYS A 52 -17.59 5.32 23.76
CA LYS A 52 -17.63 6.63 24.44
C LYS A 52 -16.25 6.98 24.96
N VAL A 53 -15.85 8.24 24.83
CA VAL A 53 -14.62 8.76 25.43
C VAL A 53 -14.74 8.79 26.97
N ASN A 54 -13.61 8.64 27.66
CA ASN A 54 -13.59 8.77 29.12
C ASN A 54 -13.65 10.25 29.53
N GLU A 55 -12.92 11.12 28.81
CA GLU A 55 -12.88 12.56 29.01
C GLU A 55 -12.87 13.28 27.67
N GLY A 56 -13.25 14.56 27.68
CA GLY A 56 -13.36 15.36 26.46
C GLY A 56 -14.67 15.15 25.71
N SER A 57 -14.72 15.57 24.46
CA SER A 57 -15.94 15.48 23.66
C SER A 57 -15.65 15.34 22.16
N ILE A 58 -16.54 14.61 21.47
CA ILE A 58 -16.59 14.56 20.01
C ILE A 58 -17.92 15.17 19.57
N SER A 59 -17.83 16.27 18.84
CA SER A 59 -19.01 16.99 18.34
C SER A 59 -19.06 16.96 16.83
N LYS A 60 -20.27 16.71 16.28
CA LYS A 60 -20.53 16.69 14.83
C LYS A 60 -21.60 17.70 14.44
N SER A 61 -21.50 18.28 13.24
CA SER A 61 -22.56 19.14 12.70
C SER A 61 -23.84 18.33 12.48
N ARG A 62 -25.01 19.00 12.53
CA ARG A 62 -26.34 18.34 12.47
C ARG A 62 -26.54 17.51 11.21
N ASP A 63 -26.04 18.00 10.08
CA ASP A 63 -26.24 17.39 8.76
C ASP A 63 -25.08 16.44 8.37
N CYS A 64 -24.19 16.08 9.31
CA CYS A 64 -23.07 15.20 9.05
C CYS A 64 -23.50 13.74 9.10
N THR A 65 -23.57 13.10 7.95
CA THR A 65 -23.73 11.66 7.81
C THR A 65 -22.35 10.98 7.83
N ILE A 66 -22.23 9.85 8.52
CA ILE A 66 -20.98 9.12 8.66
C ILE A 66 -21.14 7.71 8.10
N GLY A 67 -20.30 7.34 7.13
CA GLY A 67 -20.13 5.98 6.65
C GLY A 67 -18.85 5.38 7.21
N PHE A 68 -18.94 4.16 7.73
CA PHE A 68 -17.79 3.49 8.34
C PHE A 68 -17.61 2.07 7.81
N LEU A 69 -16.53 1.84 7.10
CA LEU A 69 -16.10 0.50 6.72
C LEU A 69 -15.20 -0.07 7.81
N ASN A 70 -15.74 -1.00 8.59
CA ASN A 70 -15.02 -1.72 9.63
C ASN A 70 -14.92 -3.22 9.30
N GLN A 71 -13.99 -3.93 9.95
CA GLN A 71 -13.81 -5.36 9.75
C GLN A 71 -15.01 -6.21 10.27
N ASP A 72 -15.85 -5.67 11.15
CA ASP A 72 -17.01 -6.37 11.69
C ASP A 72 -18.06 -6.65 10.61
N LEU A 73 -18.06 -5.89 9.51
CA LEU A 73 -18.92 -6.08 8.34
C LEU A 73 -18.65 -7.40 7.58
N LEU A 74 -17.52 -8.06 7.81
CA LEU A 74 -17.23 -9.39 7.23
C LEU A 74 -18.26 -10.46 7.63
N SER A 75 -18.91 -10.29 8.77
CA SER A 75 -19.96 -11.21 9.26
C SER A 75 -21.31 -11.02 8.57
N PHE A 76 -21.51 -9.93 7.81
CA PHE A 76 -22.77 -9.66 7.12
C PHE A 76 -23.03 -10.71 6.04
N GLN A 77 -24.21 -11.32 6.08
CA GLN A 77 -24.69 -12.31 5.11
C GLN A 77 -26.08 -11.93 4.65
N SER A 78 -26.35 -12.08 3.37
CA SER A 78 -27.67 -11.88 2.76
C SER A 78 -27.88 -12.90 1.64
N ASP A 79 -29.10 -13.29 1.45
CA ASP A 79 -29.56 -14.09 0.31
C ASP A 79 -29.83 -13.24 -0.93
N ASP A 80 -29.80 -11.92 -0.78
CA ASP A 80 -29.99 -10.98 -1.88
C ASP A 80 -28.78 -10.98 -2.83
N ALA A 81 -29.07 -10.69 -4.09
CA ALA A 81 -28.04 -10.45 -5.09
C ALA A 81 -27.14 -9.26 -4.70
N ILE A 82 -25.83 -9.33 -5.05
CA ILE A 82 -24.89 -8.26 -4.67
C ILE A 82 -25.32 -6.89 -5.22
N LEU A 83 -25.91 -6.83 -6.41
CA LEU A 83 -26.48 -5.61 -6.97
C LEU A 83 -27.58 -5.03 -6.07
N THR A 84 -28.50 -5.87 -5.60
CA THR A 84 -29.58 -5.45 -4.69
C THR A 84 -29.02 -4.92 -3.37
N VAL A 85 -28.00 -5.58 -2.82
CA VAL A 85 -27.31 -5.13 -1.59
C VAL A 85 -26.64 -3.77 -1.81
N ALA A 86 -25.98 -3.56 -2.94
CA ALA A 86 -25.35 -2.29 -3.28
C ALA A 86 -26.39 -1.19 -3.52
N MET A 87 -27.49 -1.49 -4.23
CA MET A 87 -28.62 -0.57 -4.44
C MET A 87 -29.31 -0.16 -3.13
N GLY A 88 -29.15 -0.93 -2.06
CA GLY A 88 -29.59 -0.54 -0.71
C GLY A 88 -28.96 0.77 -0.20
N ALA A 89 -27.91 1.29 -0.85
CA ALA A 89 -27.37 2.62 -0.62
C ALA A 89 -28.36 3.75 -0.97
N PHE A 90 -29.22 3.52 -1.95
CA PHE A 90 -30.22 4.47 -2.43
C PHE A 90 -31.58 4.24 -1.75
N LYS A 91 -31.58 4.12 -0.42
CA LYS A 91 -32.77 3.72 0.35
C LYS A 91 -34.02 4.53 -0.01
N ASP A 92 -33.89 5.87 -0.07
CA ASP A 92 -35.03 6.75 -0.35
C ASP A 92 -35.56 6.56 -1.79
N ALA A 93 -34.68 6.31 -2.75
CA ALA A 93 -35.07 6.04 -4.14
C ALA A 93 -35.75 4.66 -4.25
N VAL A 94 -35.17 3.62 -3.62
CA VAL A 94 -35.75 2.26 -3.60
C VAL A 94 -37.12 2.25 -2.91
N ASP A 95 -37.28 2.94 -1.79
CA ASP A 95 -38.56 3.04 -1.10
C ASP A 95 -39.58 3.82 -1.95
N THR A 96 -39.16 4.91 -2.63
CA THR A 96 -40.00 5.66 -3.56
C THR A 96 -40.41 4.80 -4.76
N GLN A 97 -39.52 4.01 -5.33
CA GLN A 97 -39.82 3.05 -6.39
C GLN A 97 -40.90 2.04 -5.97
N ARG A 98 -40.72 1.46 -4.80
CA ARG A 98 -41.71 0.51 -4.25
C ARG A 98 -43.09 1.15 -4.04
N GLU A 99 -43.15 2.43 -3.67
CA GLU A 99 -44.42 3.15 -3.58
C GLU A 99 -45.04 3.41 -4.94
N ILE A 100 -44.24 3.77 -5.93
CA ILE A 100 -44.65 3.90 -7.33
C ILE A 100 -45.29 2.60 -7.84
N GLU A 101 -44.58 1.45 -7.67
CA GLU A 101 -45.06 0.14 -8.08
C GLU A 101 -46.42 -0.24 -7.41
N LYS A 102 -46.55 0.05 -6.10
CA LYS A 102 -47.82 -0.17 -5.39
C LYS A 102 -48.97 0.67 -5.94
N ILE A 103 -48.71 1.91 -6.32
CA ILE A 103 -49.73 2.80 -6.89
C ILE A 103 -50.09 2.36 -8.32
N LEU A 104 -49.09 2.00 -9.13
CA LEU A 104 -49.33 1.46 -10.48
C LEU A 104 -50.21 0.21 -10.42
N HIS A 105 -49.92 -0.72 -9.52
CA HIS A 105 -50.76 -1.91 -9.33
C HIS A 105 -52.21 -1.60 -8.86
N LYS A 106 -52.37 -0.54 -8.04
CA LYS A 106 -53.74 -0.09 -7.65
C LYS A 106 -54.47 0.54 -8.82
N LEU A 107 -53.79 1.31 -9.65
CA LEU A 107 -54.37 1.94 -10.86
C LEU A 107 -54.80 0.93 -11.92
N GLU A 108 -54.24 -0.28 -11.93
CA GLU A 108 -54.72 -1.40 -12.78
C GLU A 108 -56.13 -1.86 -12.40
N THR A 109 -56.52 -1.71 -11.12
CA THR A 109 -57.78 -2.19 -10.59
C THR A 109 -58.78 -1.08 -10.31
N GLU A 110 -58.32 0.12 -9.96
CA GLU A 110 -59.16 1.26 -9.56
C GLU A 110 -58.57 2.57 -10.04
N TYR A 111 -59.25 3.27 -10.95
CA TYR A 111 -58.79 4.58 -11.43
C TYR A 111 -59.25 5.70 -10.48
N SER A 112 -58.29 6.51 -10.01
CA SER A 112 -58.53 7.69 -9.17
C SER A 112 -57.59 8.83 -9.57
N GLU A 113 -58.10 10.05 -9.73
CA GLU A 113 -57.27 11.24 -9.98
C GLU A 113 -56.23 11.49 -8.87
N ASP A 114 -56.63 11.26 -7.62
CA ASP A 114 -55.74 11.38 -6.46
C ASP A 114 -54.54 10.42 -6.54
N LEU A 115 -54.74 9.21 -7.08
CA LEU A 115 -53.67 8.24 -7.27
C LEU A 115 -52.71 8.66 -8.41
N VAL A 116 -53.26 9.29 -9.48
CA VAL A 116 -52.43 9.82 -10.58
C VAL A 116 -51.58 10.99 -10.09
N ASP A 117 -52.19 11.94 -9.34
CA ASP A 117 -51.45 13.06 -8.75
C ASP A 117 -50.32 12.59 -7.81
N LYS A 118 -50.62 11.58 -6.98
CA LYS A 118 -49.64 10.98 -6.08
C LYS A 118 -48.52 10.28 -6.87
N LEU A 119 -48.85 9.58 -7.95
CA LEU A 119 -47.88 8.93 -8.82
C LEU A 119 -46.94 9.96 -9.43
N THR A 120 -47.47 11.07 -9.96
CA THR A 120 -46.66 12.13 -10.56
C THR A 120 -45.66 12.72 -9.56
N ARG A 121 -46.09 13.04 -8.35
CA ARG A 121 -45.22 13.56 -7.27
C ARG A 121 -44.13 12.56 -6.88
N LEU A 122 -44.46 11.27 -6.84
CA LEU A 122 -43.47 10.23 -6.52
C LEU A 122 -42.49 10.02 -7.68
N GLN A 123 -42.93 10.16 -8.93
CA GLN A 123 -42.03 10.09 -10.08
C GLN A 123 -41.07 11.28 -10.11
N GLU A 124 -41.54 12.52 -9.86
CA GLU A 124 -40.69 13.70 -9.69
C GLU A 124 -39.68 13.51 -8.54
N LYS A 125 -40.14 12.98 -7.39
CA LYS A 125 -39.25 12.66 -6.28
C LYS A 125 -38.22 11.60 -6.65
N PHE A 126 -38.60 10.56 -7.39
CA PHE A 126 -37.70 9.51 -7.84
C PHE A 126 -36.63 10.02 -8.80
N GLU A 127 -37.00 10.94 -9.70
CA GLU A 127 -36.06 11.61 -10.59
C GLU A 127 -35.05 12.48 -9.81
N HIS A 128 -35.53 13.27 -8.84
CA HIS A 128 -34.67 14.07 -7.96
C HIS A 128 -33.70 13.24 -7.11
N LEU A 129 -34.04 11.99 -6.83
CA LEU A 129 -33.20 11.03 -6.11
C LEU A 129 -32.27 10.24 -7.04
N ASP A 130 -32.13 10.65 -8.31
CA ASP A 130 -31.34 9.91 -9.31
C ASP A 130 -31.80 8.45 -9.53
N GLY A 131 -33.07 8.16 -9.24
CA GLY A 131 -33.59 6.79 -9.20
C GLY A 131 -33.43 6.02 -10.51
N TYR A 132 -33.53 6.69 -11.67
CA TYR A 132 -33.36 6.06 -12.98
C TYR A 132 -31.91 5.64 -13.28
N THR A 133 -30.92 6.23 -12.59
CA THR A 133 -29.50 5.94 -12.80
C THR A 133 -28.89 5.09 -11.68
N MET A 134 -29.63 4.82 -10.60
CA MET A 134 -29.11 4.13 -9.42
C MET A 134 -28.54 2.73 -9.73
N GLN A 135 -29.19 1.97 -10.61
CA GLN A 135 -28.72 0.65 -11.01
C GLN A 135 -27.40 0.73 -11.79
N ALA A 136 -27.33 1.61 -12.81
CA ALA A 136 -26.12 1.80 -13.60
C ALA A 136 -24.93 2.27 -12.72
N LYS A 137 -25.17 3.19 -11.78
CA LYS A 137 -24.16 3.61 -10.80
C LYS A 137 -23.70 2.45 -9.90
N ALA A 138 -24.64 1.60 -9.45
CA ALA A 138 -24.31 0.44 -8.63
C ALA A 138 -23.48 -0.60 -9.42
N GLU A 139 -23.84 -0.86 -10.68
CA GLU A 139 -23.11 -1.73 -11.59
C GLU A 139 -21.68 -1.19 -11.84
N GLU A 140 -21.55 0.10 -12.17
CA GLU A 140 -20.26 0.76 -12.39
C GLU A 140 -19.31 0.63 -11.18
N VAL A 141 -19.82 0.90 -9.97
CA VAL A 141 -19.01 0.80 -8.75
C VAL A 141 -18.63 -0.65 -8.46
N LEU A 142 -19.55 -1.60 -8.61
CA LEU A 142 -19.28 -3.03 -8.40
C LEU A 142 -18.24 -3.55 -9.41
N GLU A 143 -18.37 -3.18 -10.69
CA GLU A 143 -17.40 -3.56 -11.72
C GLU A 143 -16.02 -2.91 -11.45
N GLY A 144 -16.00 -1.65 -11.03
CA GLY A 144 -14.78 -0.94 -10.67
C GLY A 144 -13.98 -1.60 -9.54
N ILE A 145 -14.65 -2.21 -8.57
CA ILE A 145 -13.99 -2.96 -7.47
C ILE A 145 -13.80 -4.44 -7.80
N GLY A 146 -13.97 -4.85 -9.07
CA GLY A 146 -13.52 -6.12 -9.61
C GLY A 146 -14.58 -7.20 -9.76
N PHE A 147 -15.88 -6.92 -9.59
CA PHE A 147 -16.95 -7.86 -9.94
C PHE A 147 -17.18 -7.90 -11.45
N THR A 148 -17.60 -9.04 -11.94
CA THR A 148 -18.03 -9.18 -13.35
C THR A 148 -19.54 -9.02 -13.44
N THR A 149 -20.05 -8.66 -14.63
CA THR A 149 -21.49 -8.54 -14.89
C THR A 149 -22.25 -9.83 -14.53
N LYS A 150 -21.60 -11.01 -14.64
CA LYS A 150 -22.19 -12.29 -14.24
C LYS A 150 -22.37 -12.45 -12.74
N ASP A 151 -21.54 -11.79 -11.94
CA ASP A 151 -21.57 -11.85 -10.49
C ASP A 151 -22.69 -11.01 -9.88
N LEU A 152 -23.15 -9.97 -10.58
CA LEU A 152 -24.11 -8.97 -10.08
C LEU A 152 -25.41 -9.56 -9.54
N HIS A 153 -25.86 -10.65 -10.14
CA HIS A 153 -27.11 -11.33 -9.77
C HIS A 153 -26.92 -12.51 -8.80
N ARG A 154 -25.69 -12.79 -8.37
CA ARG A 154 -25.40 -13.88 -7.43
C ARG A 154 -25.65 -13.45 -5.98
N PRO A 155 -26.17 -14.33 -5.11
CA PRO A 155 -26.37 -14.04 -3.69
C PRO A 155 -25.07 -13.70 -2.97
N LEU A 156 -25.12 -12.71 -2.07
CA LEU A 156 -23.94 -12.28 -1.30
C LEU A 156 -23.30 -13.42 -0.50
N ARG A 157 -24.10 -14.36 0.02
CA ARG A 157 -23.62 -15.51 0.81
C ARG A 157 -22.65 -16.44 0.06
N GLU A 158 -22.72 -16.47 -1.27
CA GLU A 158 -21.82 -17.30 -2.09
C GLU A 158 -20.40 -16.78 -2.17
N PHE A 159 -20.20 -15.54 -1.76
CA PHE A 159 -18.90 -14.88 -1.84
C PHE A 159 -18.08 -15.07 -0.55
N SER A 160 -16.77 -15.12 -0.69
CA SER A 160 -15.83 -15.15 0.44
C SER A 160 -15.89 -13.84 1.25
N GLY A 161 -15.34 -13.84 2.47
CA GLY A 161 -15.29 -12.66 3.33
C GLY A 161 -14.73 -11.42 2.63
N GLY A 162 -13.60 -11.57 1.92
CA GLY A 162 -12.99 -10.46 1.19
C GLY A 162 -13.88 -9.89 0.07
N TRP A 163 -14.57 -10.75 -0.67
CA TRP A 163 -15.53 -10.31 -1.69
C TRP A 163 -16.76 -9.64 -1.08
N ARG A 164 -17.26 -10.13 0.05
CA ARG A 164 -18.35 -9.46 0.78
C ARG A 164 -17.95 -8.07 1.25
N MET A 165 -16.72 -7.91 1.74
CA MET A 165 -16.18 -6.61 2.13
C MET A 165 -16.17 -5.62 0.95
N ARG A 166 -15.83 -6.07 -0.26
CA ARG A 166 -15.91 -5.25 -1.47
C ARG A 166 -17.35 -4.77 -1.74
N VAL A 167 -18.36 -5.63 -1.62
CA VAL A 167 -19.78 -5.22 -1.78
C VAL A 167 -20.16 -4.16 -0.76
N MET A 168 -19.70 -4.30 0.49
CA MET A 168 -19.97 -3.30 1.53
C MET A 168 -19.25 -1.98 1.27
N LEU A 169 -18.01 -2.04 0.76
CA LEU A 169 -17.29 -0.86 0.28
C LEU A 169 -18.07 -0.17 -0.85
N ALA A 170 -18.51 -0.91 -1.88
CA ALA A 170 -19.33 -0.37 -2.97
C ALA A 170 -20.56 0.35 -2.44
N LYS A 171 -21.30 -0.30 -1.53
CA LYS A 171 -22.49 0.28 -0.90
C LYS A 171 -22.16 1.60 -0.20
N LEU A 172 -21.10 1.66 0.61
CA LEU A 172 -20.69 2.88 1.30
C LEU A 172 -20.27 4.00 0.33
N LEU A 173 -19.57 3.66 -0.76
CA LEU A 173 -19.20 4.63 -1.79
C LEU A 173 -20.44 5.22 -2.48
N LEU A 174 -21.46 4.40 -2.72
CA LEU A 174 -22.74 4.81 -3.32
C LEU A 174 -23.60 5.65 -2.36
N GLU A 175 -23.55 5.40 -1.04
CA GLU A 175 -24.27 6.18 -0.02
C GLU A 175 -23.77 7.64 0.06
N LYS A 176 -22.52 7.90 -0.36
CA LYS A 176 -21.88 9.22 -0.36
C LYS A 176 -22.04 10.00 0.95
N PRO A 177 -21.67 9.43 2.12
CA PRO A 177 -21.77 10.14 3.39
C PRO A 177 -20.87 11.39 3.41
N SER A 178 -21.24 12.38 4.24
CA SER A 178 -20.42 13.60 4.42
C SER A 178 -19.02 13.30 4.98
N LEU A 179 -18.90 12.26 5.82
CA LEU A 179 -17.63 11.70 6.28
C LEU A 179 -17.60 10.20 5.98
N LEU A 180 -16.66 9.79 5.15
CA LEU A 180 -16.37 8.40 4.86
C LEU A 180 -15.14 7.96 5.66
N MET A 181 -15.29 6.94 6.50
CA MET A 181 -14.20 6.35 7.30
C MET A 181 -13.91 4.94 6.80
N LEU A 182 -12.65 4.69 6.43
CA LEU A 182 -12.20 3.42 5.85
C LEU A 182 -11.07 2.84 6.70
N ASP A 183 -11.31 1.65 7.27
CA ASP A 183 -10.29 0.91 8.04
C ASP A 183 -9.74 -0.22 7.17
N GLU A 184 -8.49 -0.05 6.68
CA GLU A 184 -7.77 -0.97 5.79
C GLU A 184 -8.56 -1.34 4.51
N PRO A 185 -9.02 -0.35 3.71
CA PRO A 185 -9.85 -0.63 2.53
C PRO A 185 -9.11 -1.38 1.42
N THR A 186 -7.79 -1.31 1.38
CA THR A 186 -6.94 -1.98 0.38
C THR A 186 -6.79 -3.47 0.64
N ASN A 187 -7.01 -3.92 1.88
CA ASN A 187 -7.01 -5.34 2.19
C ASN A 187 -8.08 -6.06 1.35
N HIS A 188 -7.69 -7.16 0.72
CA HIS A 188 -8.55 -7.97 -0.17
C HIS A 188 -8.87 -7.35 -1.54
N LEU A 189 -8.38 -6.16 -1.88
CA LEU A 189 -8.47 -5.59 -3.23
C LEU A 189 -7.26 -6.04 -4.06
N ASP A 190 -7.46 -6.19 -5.35
CA ASP A 190 -6.37 -6.36 -6.31
C ASP A 190 -5.93 -5.00 -6.88
N LEU A 191 -4.76 -4.97 -7.52
CA LEU A 191 -4.18 -3.72 -8.01
C LEU A 191 -5.14 -2.89 -8.88
N PRO A 192 -5.88 -3.46 -9.88
CA PRO A 192 -6.85 -2.69 -10.64
C PRO A 192 -7.98 -2.10 -9.80
N SER A 193 -8.47 -2.85 -8.80
CA SER A 193 -9.52 -2.36 -7.89
C SER A 193 -8.98 -1.26 -6.97
N ILE A 194 -7.72 -1.36 -6.51
CA ILE A 194 -7.05 -0.31 -5.72
C ILE A 194 -6.95 0.97 -6.55
N GLU A 195 -6.45 0.90 -7.80
CA GLU A 195 -6.36 2.04 -8.72
C GLU A 195 -7.72 2.72 -8.94
N TRP A 196 -8.77 1.90 -9.09
CA TRP A 196 -10.14 2.43 -9.27
C TRP A 196 -10.63 3.17 -8.01
N VAL A 197 -10.43 2.58 -6.81
CA VAL A 197 -10.81 3.21 -5.54
C VAL A 197 -10.01 4.48 -5.30
N GLU A 198 -8.71 4.51 -5.59
CA GLU A 198 -7.87 5.72 -5.54
C GLU A 198 -8.49 6.86 -6.35
N ASN A 199 -8.82 6.59 -7.62
CA ASN A 199 -9.41 7.58 -8.52
C ASN A 199 -10.78 8.06 -8.02
N TYR A 200 -11.62 7.16 -7.50
CA TYR A 200 -12.92 7.50 -6.93
C TYR A 200 -12.77 8.40 -5.69
N LEU A 201 -11.88 8.06 -4.75
CA LEU A 201 -11.68 8.82 -3.52
C LEU A 201 -11.05 10.19 -3.76
N ARG A 202 -10.22 10.34 -4.79
CA ARG A 202 -9.66 11.65 -5.19
C ARG A 202 -10.73 12.64 -5.59
N THR A 203 -11.79 12.18 -6.25
CA THR A 203 -12.92 13.01 -6.71
C THR A 203 -14.09 13.03 -5.72
N TYR A 204 -13.96 12.37 -4.58
CA TYR A 204 -15.00 12.30 -3.56
C TYR A 204 -15.26 13.67 -2.93
N GLU A 205 -16.49 14.17 -2.94
CA GLU A 205 -16.84 15.52 -2.46
C GLU A 205 -16.83 15.65 -0.93
N GLY A 206 -17.07 14.57 -0.19
CA GLY A 206 -17.07 14.55 1.29
C GLY A 206 -15.67 14.41 1.87
N ALA A 207 -15.57 14.53 3.20
CA ALA A 207 -14.35 14.21 3.92
C ALA A 207 -14.11 12.70 3.93
N VAL A 208 -12.84 12.31 3.92
CA VAL A 208 -12.42 10.90 4.00
C VAL A 208 -11.37 10.76 5.10
N VAL A 209 -11.53 9.76 5.96
CA VAL A 209 -10.50 9.35 6.93
C VAL A 209 -10.13 7.90 6.63
N ILE A 210 -8.88 7.66 6.33
CA ILE A 210 -8.36 6.37 5.88
C ILE A 210 -7.31 5.87 6.87
N VAL A 211 -7.47 4.65 7.35
CA VAL A 211 -6.39 3.86 7.93
C VAL A 211 -5.93 2.88 6.85
N SER A 212 -4.69 2.94 6.45
CA SER A 212 -4.10 1.98 5.51
C SER A 212 -2.61 1.80 5.76
N HIS A 213 -2.10 0.65 5.40
CA HIS A 213 -0.68 0.31 5.35
C HIS A 213 -0.12 0.31 3.91
N ASP A 214 -0.90 0.75 2.93
CA ASP A 214 -0.44 0.96 1.55
C ASP A 214 0.03 2.41 1.37
N ARG A 215 1.35 2.60 1.20
CA ARG A 215 2.00 3.92 1.09
C ARG A 215 1.58 4.66 -0.17
N GLU A 216 1.50 3.97 -1.29
CA GLU A 216 1.13 4.58 -2.57
C GLU A 216 -0.34 4.98 -2.58
N PHE A 217 -1.21 4.12 -2.06
CA PHE A 217 -2.62 4.44 -1.87
C PHE A 217 -2.81 5.70 -1.03
N LEU A 218 -2.14 5.78 0.13
CA LEU A 218 -2.17 6.98 0.96
C LEU A 218 -1.63 8.20 0.20
N ASN A 219 -0.49 8.06 -0.47
CA ASN A 219 0.14 9.17 -1.20
C ASN A 219 -0.74 9.75 -2.31
N ASN A 220 -1.50 8.87 -2.98
CA ASN A 220 -2.36 9.24 -4.10
C ASN A 220 -3.69 9.87 -3.66
N VAL A 221 -4.19 9.55 -2.46
CA VAL A 221 -5.54 9.92 -2.03
C VAL A 221 -5.54 11.03 -1.00
N ILE A 222 -4.61 11.01 -0.01
CA ILE A 222 -4.69 11.92 1.14
C ILE A 222 -4.02 13.28 0.86
N THR A 223 -4.56 14.31 1.49
CA THR A 223 -4.00 15.68 1.50
C THR A 223 -3.49 16.07 2.87
N LYS A 224 -3.83 15.31 3.90
CA LYS A 224 -3.45 15.54 5.28
C LYS A 224 -3.14 14.21 5.95
N THR A 225 -2.06 14.17 6.72
CA THR A 225 -1.64 13.00 7.49
C THR A 225 -1.80 13.27 8.98
N VAL A 226 -2.38 12.33 9.72
CA VAL A 226 -2.49 12.39 11.18
C VAL A 226 -1.80 11.17 11.77
N GLU A 227 -0.75 11.41 12.55
CA GLU A 227 -0.01 10.36 13.23
C GLU A 227 -0.55 10.15 14.64
N VAL A 228 -0.83 8.88 14.97
CA VAL A 228 -1.17 8.44 16.33
C VAL A 228 0.10 7.99 17.02
N THR A 229 0.66 8.82 17.88
CA THR A 229 1.89 8.53 18.62
C THR A 229 1.78 9.01 20.06
N GLN A 230 2.42 8.30 21.01
CA GLN A 230 2.48 8.67 22.43
C GLN A 230 1.15 9.17 23.01
N SER A 231 0.05 8.50 22.68
CA SER A 231 -1.33 8.85 23.11
C SER A 231 -1.84 10.21 22.60
N GLN A 232 -1.18 10.82 21.60
CA GLN A 232 -1.56 12.09 20.99
C GLN A 232 -1.82 11.93 19.49
N LEU A 233 -2.45 12.96 18.91
CA LEU A 233 -2.69 13.10 17.48
C LEU A 233 -1.85 14.25 16.92
N ILE A 234 -0.89 13.93 16.07
CA ILE A 234 -0.02 14.94 15.44
C ILE A 234 -0.45 15.07 13.98
N SER A 235 -0.81 16.29 13.56
CA SER A 235 -1.25 16.58 12.20
C SER A 235 -0.12 17.14 11.34
N TYR A 236 -0.04 16.65 10.09
CA TYR A 236 0.85 17.12 9.05
C TYR A 236 0.00 17.51 7.84
N GLU A 237 0.13 18.73 7.35
CA GLU A 237 -0.64 19.26 6.23
C GLU A 237 0.02 18.85 4.90
N GLY A 238 -0.09 17.57 4.55
CA GLY A 238 0.50 16.98 3.36
C GLY A 238 0.19 15.49 3.25
N ASN A 239 0.59 14.90 2.12
CA ASN A 239 0.45 13.46 1.86
C ASN A 239 1.47 12.64 2.65
N TYR A 240 1.50 11.32 2.42
CA TYR A 240 2.38 10.41 3.16
C TYR A 240 3.87 10.70 2.95
N SER A 241 4.29 11.06 1.72
CA SER A 241 5.70 11.41 1.45
C SER A 241 6.11 12.69 2.18
N PHE A 242 5.29 13.73 2.14
CA PHE A 242 5.51 14.96 2.90
C PHE A 242 5.61 14.70 4.42
N TYR A 243 4.75 13.83 4.94
CA TYR A 243 4.81 13.42 6.34
C TYR A 243 6.17 12.80 6.71
N LEU A 244 6.71 11.90 5.86
CA LEU A 244 8.00 11.27 6.13
C LEU A 244 9.14 12.30 6.20
N GLU A 245 9.19 13.20 5.24
CA GLU A 245 10.21 14.26 5.18
C GLU A 245 10.11 15.21 6.39
N GLU A 246 8.91 15.68 6.70
CA GLU A 246 8.66 16.59 7.81
C GLU A 246 8.93 15.91 9.17
N LYS A 247 8.58 14.64 9.32
CA LYS A 247 8.87 13.85 10.52
C LYS A 247 10.38 13.71 10.74
N GLU A 248 11.11 13.29 9.72
CA GLU A 248 12.57 13.16 9.79
C GLU A 248 13.23 14.50 10.17
N MET A 249 12.77 15.59 9.56
CA MET A 249 13.27 16.92 9.89
C MET A 249 13.00 17.28 11.35
N ARG A 250 11.80 17.03 11.88
CA ARG A 250 11.44 17.30 13.28
C ARG A 250 12.24 16.43 14.24
N GLU A 251 12.39 15.14 13.95
CA GLU A 251 13.19 14.21 14.75
C GLU A 251 14.66 14.63 14.80
N ASN A 252 15.24 15.05 13.68
CA ASN A 252 16.60 15.60 13.62
C ASN A 252 16.76 16.88 14.45
N ILE A 253 15.79 17.79 14.39
CA ILE A 253 15.79 19.03 15.22
C ILE A 253 15.69 18.67 16.70
N GLN A 254 14.80 17.76 17.08
CA GLN A 254 14.62 17.31 18.45
C GLN A 254 15.88 16.61 18.98
N GLN A 255 16.49 15.72 18.18
CA GLN A 255 17.72 15.02 18.55
C GLN A 255 18.88 16.00 18.76
N ASN A 256 19.05 16.95 17.87
CA ASN A 256 20.06 18.00 18.01
C ASN A 256 19.81 18.87 19.27
N ALA A 257 18.55 19.20 19.56
CA ALA A 257 18.18 19.93 20.76
C ALA A 257 18.48 19.13 22.03
N PHE A 258 18.16 17.81 22.03
CA PHE A 258 18.47 16.91 23.13
C PHE A 258 19.98 16.80 23.35
N GLU A 259 20.79 16.55 22.30
CA GLU A 259 22.25 16.47 22.43
C GLU A 259 22.88 17.75 22.96
N ASN A 260 22.42 18.90 22.46
CA ASN A 260 22.85 20.20 22.94
C ASN A 260 22.47 20.45 24.41
N GLN A 261 21.27 20.02 24.82
CA GLN A 261 20.84 20.12 26.20
C GLN A 261 21.66 19.20 27.10
N GLN A 262 21.87 17.94 26.70
CA GLN A 262 22.70 16.97 27.43
C GLN A 262 24.15 17.44 27.58
N ALA A 263 24.72 18.09 26.55
CA ALA A 263 26.05 18.68 26.62
C ALA A 263 26.13 19.81 27.66
N LYS A 264 25.09 20.70 27.71
CA LYS A 264 24.98 21.75 28.71
C LYS A 264 24.83 21.20 30.14
N ILE A 265 23.99 20.17 30.32
CA ILE A 265 23.80 19.49 31.61
C ILE A 265 25.12 18.87 32.06
N ARG A 266 25.79 18.09 31.22
CA ARG A 266 27.10 17.48 31.52
C ARG A 266 28.17 18.53 31.87
N GLN A 267 28.19 19.68 31.19
CA GLN A 267 29.10 20.78 31.51
C GLN A 267 28.80 21.38 32.87
N ALA A 268 27.53 21.59 33.19
CA ALA A 268 27.12 22.14 34.47
C ALA A 268 27.39 21.15 35.63
N GLU A 269 27.16 19.87 35.46
CA GLU A 269 27.47 18.79 36.40
C GLU A 269 28.97 18.70 36.70
N ARG A 270 29.83 18.72 35.65
CA ARG A 270 31.29 18.76 35.83
C ARG A 270 31.75 19.99 36.62
N PHE A 271 31.12 21.15 36.41
CA PHE A 271 31.41 22.34 37.19
C PHE A 271 30.98 22.18 38.65
N ILE A 272 29.76 21.65 38.89
CA ILE A 272 29.23 21.40 40.25
C ILE A 272 30.15 20.44 40.98
N GLU A 273 30.51 19.31 40.36
CA GLU A 273 31.38 18.31 40.97
C GLU A 273 32.77 18.87 41.34
N ARG A 274 33.38 19.62 40.41
CA ARG A 274 34.71 20.23 40.62
C ARG A 274 34.73 21.31 41.72
N PHE A 275 33.62 22.03 41.94
CA PHE A 275 33.58 23.18 42.85
C PHE A 275 32.67 23.00 44.06
N LYS A 276 31.99 21.83 44.21
CA LYS A 276 31.06 21.53 45.31
C LYS A 276 31.69 21.75 46.71
N ALA A 277 32.98 21.43 46.86
CA ALA A 277 33.70 21.54 48.15
C ALA A 277 34.30 22.94 48.42
N LYS A 278 34.24 23.92 47.46
CA LYS A 278 34.85 25.24 47.63
C LYS A 278 33.84 26.26 48.09
N ALA A 279 33.97 26.75 49.35
CA ALA A 279 33.07 27.73 49.95
C ALA A 279 32.90 29.01 49.10
N THR A 280 33.98 29.51 48.49
CA THR A 280 33.97 30.72 47.61
C THR A 280 33.13 30.55 46.34
N LYS A 281 32.85 29.32 45.92
CA LYS A 281 32.04 29.00 44.71
C LYS A 281 30.64 28.45 45.01
N ALA A 282 30.29 28.33 46.31
CA ALA A 282 29.02 27.73 46.72
C ALA A 282 27.79 28.40 46.10
N ARG A 283 27.76 29.75 46.02
CA ARG A 283 26.65 30.49 45.40
C ARG A 283 26.51 30.21 43.89
N GLN A 284 27.63 30.07 43.17
CA GLN A 284 27.62 29.74 41.74
C GLN A 284 27.21 28.28 41.50
N VAL A 285 27.63 27.35 42.35
CA VAL A 285 27.21 25.93 42.31
C VAL A 285 25.69 25.82 42.54
N GLN A 286 25.16 26.46 43.58
CA GLN A 286 23.73 26.48 43.86
C GLN A 286 22.91 27.10 42.72
N SER A 287 23.40 28.19 42.11
CA SER A 287 22.74 28.79 40.95
C SER A 287 22.64 27.82 39.76
N ARG A 288 23.71 27.07 39.46
CA ARG A 288 23.72 26.08 38.39
C ARG A 288 22.81 24.87 38.68
N ILE A 289 22.80 24.38 39.94
CA ILE A 289 21.86 23.31 40.35
C ILE A 289 20.42 23.79 40.15
N LYS A 290 20.08 25.02 40.59
CA LYS A 290 18.75 25.57 40.36
C LYS A 290 18.41 25.77 38.88
N ALA A 291 19.39 26.08 38.02
CA ALA A 291 19.19 26.20 36.59
C ALA A 291 18.89 24.85 35.96
N ILE A 292 19.63 23.78 36.31
CA ILE A 292 19.35 22.42 35.82
C ILE A 292 17.96 21.97 36.28
N ASN A 293 17.59 22.13 37.55
CA ASN A 293 16.29 21.70 38.09
C ASN A 293 15.08 22.48 37.54
N ARG A 294 15.31 23.64 36.89
CA ARG A 294 14.27 24.42 36.20
C ARG A 294 14.22 24.19 34.70
N MET A 295 15.18 23.43 34.17
CA MET A 295 15.26 23.17 32.73
C MET A 295 14.19 22.14 32.36
N GLU A 296 13.32 22.47 31.41
CA GLU A 296 12.44 21.51 30.80
C GLU A 296 13.29 20.52 29.99
N LEU A 297 13.20 19.25 30.32
CA LEU A 297 13.97 18.21 29.64
C LEU A 297 13.38 17.94 28.25
N VAL A 298 14.23 18.02 27.24
CA VAL A 298 13.89 17.55 25.89
C VAL A 298 13.93 16.02 25.92
N GLU A 299 12.88 15.39 25.48
CA GLU A 299 12.83 13.93 25.35
C GLU A 299 13.74 13.45 24.22
N GLU A 300 14.41 12.35 24.46
CA GLU A 300 15.21 11.68 23.44
C GLU A 300 14.29 11.12 22.35
N VAL A 301 14.70 11.24 21.08
CA VAL A 301 13.99 10.61 19.97
C VAL A 301 14.16 9.10 20.10
N ILE A 302 13.06 8.40 20.29
CA ILE A 302 13.08 6.92 20.30
C ILE A 302 13.17 6.49 18.84
N ASP A 303 14.31 5.94 18.47
CA ASP A 303 14.51 5.37 17.15
C ASP A 303 13.73 4.04 17.03
N ASP A 304 12.53 4.12 16.46
CA ASP A 304 11.67 2.95 16.19
C ASP A 304 12.16 2.16 14.95
N THR A 305 13.30 2.53 14.35
CA THR A 305 13.87 1.81 13.20
C THR A 305 14.59 0.54 13.66
N ALA A 306 13.88 -0.58 13.67
CA ALA A 306 14.49 -1.88 13.89
C ALA A 306 15.38 -2.25 12.69
N ALA A 307 16.70 -2.20 12.87
CA ALA A 307 17.63 -2.72 11.88
C ALA A 307 17.67 -4.26 11.95
N VAL A 308 17.36 -4.92 10.83
CA VAL A 308 17.45 -6.37 10.74
C VAL A 308 18.91 -6.81 10.67
N ASN A 309 19.44 -7.27 11.80
CA ASN A 309 20.82 -7.76 11.93
C ASN A 309 20.90 -9.30 11.93
N PHE A 310 19.99 -9.99 11.22
CA PHE A 310 20.14 -11.42 11.14
C PHE A 310 20.46 -11.88 9.70
N LYS A 311 21.35 -12.88 9.58
CA LYS A 311 21.71 -13.47 8.29
C LYS A 311 20.96 -14.78 8.10
N PHE A 312 20.25 -14.86 6.97
CA PHE A 312 19.73 -16.15 6.52
C PHE A 312 20.90 -17.11 6.25
N LYS A 313 20.93 -18.22 6.95
CA LYS A 313 21.87 -19.30 6.69
C LYS A 313 21.06 -20.51 6.29
N PHE A 314 21.24 -20.98 5.09
CA PHE A 314 20.86 -22.34 4.70
C PHE A 314 22.14 -23.13 4.42
N ASN A 315 22.14 -24.41 4.79
CA ASN A 315 23.36 -25.24 4.79
C ASN A 315 23.89 -25.50 3.38
N GLN A 316 22.99 -25.53 2.38
CA GLN A 316 23.38 -25.80 1.00
C GLN A 316 22.52 -24.98 0.01
N PRO A 317 23.14 -24.39 -1.02
CA PRO A 317 22.39 -23.72 -2.08
C PRO A 317 21.63 -24.74 -2.94
N SER A 318 20.50 -24.31 -3.52
CA SER A 318 19.78 -25.09 -4.53
C SER A 318 20.60 -25.31 -5.81
N GLY A 319 20.21 -26.26 -6.64
CA GLY A 319 20.69 -26.36 -8.02
C GLY A 319 20.32 -25.11 -8.86
N ARG A 320 20.79 -25.06 -10.11
CA ARG A 320 20.50 -23.93 -11.00
C ARG A 320 18.99 -23.77 -11.24
N HIS A 321 18.30 -24.85 -11.58
CA HIS A 321 16.84 -24.87 -11.74
C HIS A 321 16.20 -25.24 -10.40
N VAL A 322 15.34 -24.36 -9.90
CA VAL A 322 14.64 -24.55 -8.61
C VAL A 322 13.34 -25.32 -8.84
N VAL A 323 12.50 -24.84 -9.75
CA VAL A 323 11.27 -25.52 -10.18
C VAL A 323 11.12 -25.36 -11.69
N THR A 324 10.74 -26.44 -12.38
CA THR A 324 10.41 -26.42 -13.80
C THR A 324 8.99 -26.94 -13.98
N LEU A 325 8.18 -26.15 -14.66
CA LEU A 325 6.81 -26.45 -15.01
C LEU A 325 6.73 -26.67 -16.54
N LYS A 326 6.19 -27.80 -16.97
CA LYS A 326 6.05 -28.13 -18.40
C LYS A 326 4.63 -28.56 -18.70
N ASP A 327 4.05 -27.94 -19.72
CA ASP A 327 2.72 -28.21 -20.25
C ASP A 327 1.63 -28.27 -19.17
N LEU A 328 1.69 -27.30 -18.25
CA LEU A 328 0.90 -27.29 -17.04
C LEU A 328 -0.51 -26.80 -17.33
N SER A 329 -1.52 -27.56 -16.91
CA SER A 329 -2.94 -27.20 -17.04
C SER A 329 -3.67 -27.45 -15.72
N LYS A 330 -4.57 -26.52 -15.35
CA LYS A 330 -5.40 -26.61 -14.14
C LYS A 330 -6.76 -26.00 -14.35
N ALA A 331 -7.80 -26.75 -13.99
CA ALA A 331 -9.17 -26.27 -13.97
C ALA A 331 -9.87 -26.68 -12.67
N TYR A 332 -10.90 -25.94 -12.28
CA TYR A 332 -11.84 -26.27 -11.21
C TYR A 332 -13.25 -26.31 -11.81
N GLY A 333 -13.76 -27.53 -12.09
CA GLY A 333 -14.97 -27.70 -12.87
C GLY A 333 -14.83 -27.03 -14.23
N ASP A 334 -15.73 -26.13 -14.59
CA ASP A 334 -15.70 -25.38 -15.85
C ASP A 334 -14.74 -24.17 -15.85
N LEU A 335 -14.17 -23.83 -14.70
CA LEU A 335 -13.28 -22.68 -14.57
C LEU A 335 -11.84 -23.06 -14.90
N GLN A 336 -11.37 -22.68 -16.10
CA GLN A 336 -9.98 -22.86 -16.51
C GLN A 336 -9.10 -21.81 -15.82
N ILE A 337 -8.08 -22.27 -15.10
CA ILE A 337 -7.10 -21.38 -14.41
C ILE A 337 -5.81 -21.27 -15.24
N LEU A 338 -5.21 -22.39 -15.58
CA LEU A 338 -3.99 -22.47 -16.40
C LEU A 338 -4.20 -23.43 -17.55
N ARG A 339 -3.58 -23.12 -18.70
CA ARG A 339 -3.70 -23.94 -19.91
C ARG A 339 -2.37 -24.01 -20.66
N HIS A 340 -1.80 -25.22 -20.77
CA HIS A 340 -0.58 -25.51 -21.52
C HIS A 340 0.55 -24.50 -21.26
N THR A 341 0.83 -24.19 -19.99
CA THR A 341 1.81 -23.17 -19.62
C THR A 341 3.14 -23.78 -19.20
N ASN A 342 4.22 -23.09 -19.55
CA ASN A 342 5.58 -23.47 -19.18
C ASN A 342 6.21 -22.33 -18.39
N ALA A 343 6.94 -22.67 -17.32
CA ALA A 343 7.67 -21.69 -16.55
C ALA A 343 8.87 -22.34 -15.85
N THR A 344 9.94 -21.60 -15.63
CA THR A 344 11.12 -22.10 -14.93
C THR A 344 11.58 -21.05 -13.91
N ILE A 345 11.85 -21.51 -12.70
CA ILE A 345 12.45 -20.69 -11.63
C ILE A 345 13.90 -21.09 -11.52
N GLU A 346 14.79 -20.12 -11.65
CA GLU A 346 16.22 -20.32 -11.48
C GLU A 346 16.68 -19.88 -10.09
N ARG A 347 17.86 -20.32 -9.69
CA ARG A 347 18.46 -19.90 -8.41
C ARG A 347 18.78 -18.41 -8.43
N GLY A 348 18.31 -17.70 -7.39
CA GLY A 348 18.43 -16.25 -7.26
C GLY A 348 17.26 -15.46 -7.85
N ASP A 349 16.29 -16.13 -8.49
CA ASP A 349 15.08 -15.49 -8.94
C ASP A 349 14.26 -14.99 -7.74
N LYS A 350 13.91 -13.71 -7.77
CA LYS A 350 13.05 -13.03 -6.81
C LYS A 350 11.79 -12.59 -7.56
N ILE A 351 10.78 -13.47 -7.60
CA ILE A 351 9.63 -13.33 -8.47
C ILE A 351 8.45 -12.73 -7.71
N ALA A 352 7.86 -11.66 -8.22
CA ALA A 352 6.53 -11.22 -7.80
C ALA A 352 5.47 -11.73 -8.77
N LEU A 353 4.47 -12.44 -8.27
CA LEU A 353 3.33 -12.92 -9.03
C LEU A 353 2.15 -11.97 -8.85
N ILE A 354 1.83 -11.21 -9.88
CA ILE A 354 0.81 -10.17 -9.88
C ILE A 354 -0.38 -10.52 -10.78
N GLY A 355 -1.50 -9.86 -10.56
CA GLY A 355 -2.71 -10.00 -11.39
C GLY A 355 -4.00 -9.87 -10.59
N ALA A 356 -5.13 -9.80 -11.30
CA ALA A 356 -6.45 -9.68 -10.69
C ALA A 356 -6.78 -10.87 -9.77
N ASN A 357 -7.68 -10.66 -8.83
CA ASN A 357 -8.15 -11.71 -7.95
C ASN A 357 -8.94 -12.78 -8.74
N GLY A 358 -8.88 -14.01 -8.28
CA GLY A 358 -9.52 -15.15 -8.96
C GLY A 358 -8.77 -15.65 -10.20
N LYS A 359 -7.67 -15.03 -10.63
CA LYS A 359 -6.87 -15.50 -11.79
C LYS A 359 -5.91 -16.65 -11.48
N GLY A 360 -5.95 -17.20 -10.25
CA GLY A 360 -5.20 -18.42 -9.90
C GLY A 360 -3.82 -18.19 -9.28
N LYS A 361 -3.50 -17.00 -8.75
CA LYS A 361 -2.22 -16.71 -8.09
C LYS A 361 -1.90 -17.69 -6.96
N SER A 362 -2.78 -17.80 -5.96
CA SER A 362 -2.61 -18.73 -4.84
C SER A 362 -2.66 -20.19 -5.27
N THR A 363 -3.42 -20.51 -6.35
CA THR A 363 -3.41 -21.84 -6.96
C THR A 363 -2.03 -22.17 -7.54
N LEU A 364 -1.41 -21.21 -8.26
CA LEU A 364 -0.05 -21.39 -8.79
C LEU A 364 0.99 -21.57 -7.66
N LEU A 365 0.89 -20.80 -6.57
CA LEU A 365 1.77 -21.02 -5.40
C LEU A 365 1.60 -22.41 -4.80
N ARG A 366 0.35 -22.92 -4.68
CA ARG A 366 0.08 -24.30 -4.23
C ARG A 366 0.58 -25.35 -5.20
N ILE A 367 0.51 -25.10 -6.49
CA ILE A 367 1.13 -25.96 -7.49
C ILE A 367 2.65 -25.96 -7.33
N LEU A 368 3.27 -24.80 -7.19
CA LEU A 368 4.72 -24.67 -6.95
C LEU A 368 5.17 -25.38 -5.67
N SER A 369 4.38 -25.35 -4.61
CA SER A 369 4.66 -26.08 -3.36
C SER A 369 4.41 -27.60 -3.49
N GLY A 370 3.59 -28.04 -4.47
CA GLY A 370 3.20 -29.45 -4.65
C GLY A 370 2.03 -29.89 -3.78
N THR A 371 1.33 -28.94 -3.15
CA THR A 371 0.12 -29.24 -2.36
C THR A 371 -1.15 -29.32 -3.23
N GLU A 372 -1.10 -28.77 -4.44
CA GLU A 372 -2.23 -28.79 -5.38
C GLU A 372 -1.93 -29.72 -6.56
N PRO A 373 -2.79 -30.69 -6.86
CA PRO A 373 -2.63 -31.56 -8.04
C PRO A 373 -2.86 -30.76 -9.33
N VAL A 374 -2.09 -31.10 -10.35
CA VAL A 374 -2.10 -30.41 -11.65
C VAL A 374 -1.86 -31.41 -12.78
N GLU A 375 -2.37 -31.12 -13.98
CA GLU A 375 -2.02 -31.83 -15.21
C GLU A 375 -0.74 -31.24 -15.80
N GLY A 376 0.14 -32.10 -16.33
CA GLY A 376 1.48 -31.71 -16.79
C GLY A 376 2.58 -32.07 -15.81
N ASP A 377 3.81 -31.65 -16.11
CA ASP A 377 4.99 -32.00 -15.34
C ASP A 377 5.47 -30.85 -14.44
N ARG A 378 5.56 -31.12 -13.12
CA ARG A 378 6.22 -30.28 -12.13
C ARG A 378 7.47 -30.99 -11.63
N THR A 379 8.64 -30.44 -11.92
CA THR A 379 9.93 -30.99 -11.49
C THR A 379 10.59 -30.06 -10.50
N ILE A 380 10.95 -30.57 -9.32
CA ILE A 380 11.74 -29.85 -8.31
C ILE A 380 13.21 -30.09 -8.60
N GLY A 381 14.01 -29.03 -8.52
CA GLY A 381 15.44 -29.09 -8.73
C GLY A 381 16.21 -29.82 -7.61
N TYR A 382 17.48 -30.08 -7.86
CA TYR A 382 18.35 -30.72 -6.89
C TYR A 382 18.55 -29.81 -5.67
N ASN A 383 18.49 -30.41 -4.48
CA ASN A 383 18.72 -29.77 -3.18
C ASN A 383 17.81 -28.57 -2.89
N VAL A 384 16.57 -28.60 -3.37
CA VAL A 384 15.57 -27.55 -3.09
C VAL A 384 14.82 -27.89 -1.81
N ILE A 385 14.92 -27.01 -0.82
CA ILE A 385 14.17 -27.05 0.44
C ILE A 385 13.16 -25.91 0.40
N GLN A 386 11.88 -26.26 0.42
CA GLN A 386 10.79 -25.28 0.28
C GLN A 386 10.30 -24.80 1.63
N GLY A 387 10.07 -23.48 1.75
CA GLY A 387 9.30 -22.85 2.82
C GLY A 387 8.05 -22.22 2.22
N PHE A 388 6.88 -22.49 2.79
CA PHE A 388 5.62 -21.93 2.30
C PHE A 388 4.93 -21.12 3.39
N TYR A 389 4.68 -19.85 3.13
CA TYR A 389 3.84 -18.98 3.94
C TYR A 389 2.51 -18.78 3.21
N ALA A 390 1.47 -19.45 3.70
CA ALA A 390 0.11 -19.38 3.14
C ALA A 390 -0.76 -18.42 3.96
N GLN A 391 -1.79 -17.87 3.33
CA GLN A 391 -2.75 -16.95 3.97
C GLN A 391 -3.40 -17.56 5.24
N HIS A 392 -3.60 -18.89 5.28
CA HIS A 392 -4.17 -19.61 6.45
C HIS A 392 -3.12 -20.08 7.46
N GLN A 393 -1.87 -19.66 7.34
CA GLN A 393 -0.80 -20.15 8.24
C GLN A 393 -0.92 -19.63 9.67
N LEU A 394 -1.72 -18.58 9.88
CA LEU A 394 -2.10 -18.12 11.23
C LEU A 394 -2.86 -19.20 12.02
N GLU A 395 -3.65 -20.02 11.32
CA GLU A 395 -4.40 -21.15 11.90
C GLU A 395 -3.49 -22.36 12.22
N ALA A 396 -2.31 -22.43 11.57
CA ALA A 396 -1.32 -23.49 11.81
C ALA A 396 -0.40 -23.21 13.00
N LEU A 397 -0.52 -22.07 13.67
CA LEU A 397 0.18 -21.77 14.90
C LEU A 397 -0.48 -22.49 16.07
N HIS A 398 0.32 -23.10 16.94
CA HIS A 398 -0.19 -23.75 18.15
C HIS A 398 -0.57 -22.68 19.19
N VAL A 399 -1.86 -22.42 19.31
CA VAL A 399 -2.43 -21.30 20.09
C VAL A 399 -2.05 -21.31 21.58
N ASP A 400 -1.74 -22.47 22.15
CA ASP A 400 -1.35 -22.62 23.55
C ASP A 400 0.16 -22.53 23.80
N ASN A 401 0.99 -22.54 22.74
CA ASN A 401 2.43 -22.35 22.84
C ASN A 401 2.76 -20.89 23.17
N GLU A 402 3.90 -20.68 23.82
CA GLU A 402 4.57 -19.39 23.90
C GLU A 402 5.25 -19.08 22.56
N ILE A 403 5.45 -17.80 22.24
CA ILE A 403 6.05 -17.37 20.97
C ILE A 403 7.42 -18.03 20.75
N LEU A 404 8.29 -18.02 21.78
CA LEU A 404 9.62 -18.62 21.71
C LEU A 404 9.57 -20.13 21.48
N GLU A 405 8.64 -20.82 22.14
CA GLU A 405 8.44 -22.26 21.99
C GLU A 405 7.98 -22.64 20.59
N GLU A 406 7.07 -21.84 20.00
CA GLU A 406 6.60 -22.04 18.64
C GLU A 406 7.74 -21.93 17.61
N LEU A 407 8.70 -21.02 17.84
CA LEU A 407 9.88 -20.91 17.00
C LEU A 407 10.86 -22.07 17.21
N LYS A 408 11.05 -22.55 18.44
CA LYS A 408 11.87 -23.74 18.74
C LYS A 408 11.37 -24.97 18.00
N GLN A 409 10.05 -25.16 17.97
CA GLN A 409 9.40 -26.28 17.27
C GLN A 409 9.53 -26.23 15.74
N ALA A 410 9.89 -25.10 15.16
CA ALA A 410 10.16 -24.98 13.72
C ALA A 410 11.42 -25.75 13.25
N GLY A 411 12.19 -26.32 14.18
CA GLY A 411 13.29 -27.24 13.87
C GLY A 411 14.49 -26.61 13.16
N SER A 412 14.71 -25.30 13.33
CA SER A 412 15.77 -24.55 12.64
C SER A 412 17.20 -24.79 13.14
N GLY A 413 17.38 -25.64 14.16
CA GLY A 413 18.69 -25.87 14.78
C GLY A 413 19.35 -24.66 15.45
N LYS A 414 18.65 -23.51 15.49
CA LYS A 414 19.15 -22.25 16.06
C LYS A 414 19.12 -22.27 17.59
N THR A 415 20.08 -21.61 18.19
CA THR A 415 20.13 -21.43 19.65
C THR A 415 18.99 -20.52 20.11
N GLU A 416 18.60 -20.65 21.38
CA GLU A 416 17.56 -19.78 21.97
C GLU A 416 17.93 -18.31 21.87
N GLN A 417 19.20 -17.96 22.01
CA GLN A 417 19.66 -16.59 21.87
C GLN A 417 19.47 -16.04 20.44
N GLU A 418 19.72 -16.86 19.43
CA GLU A 418 19.45 -16.49 18.03
C GLU A 418 17.96 -16.30 17.76
N LEU A 419 17.11 -17.20 18.32
CA LEU A 419 15.65 -17.08 18.18
C LEU A 419 15.11 -15.82 18.86
N ARG A 420 15.62 -15.49 20.05
CA ARG A 420 15.29 -14.22 20.74
C ARG A 420 15.71 -13.00 19.92
N GLY A 421 16.91 -13.03 19.34
CA GLY A 421 17.39 -11.98 18.45
C GLY A 421 16.48 -11.79 17.23
N ILE A 422 16.00 -12.89 16.63
CA ILE A 422 15.04 -12.83 15.51
C ILE A 422 13.71 -12.25 15.98
N LEU A 423 13.17 -12.68 17.12
CA LEU A 423 11.94 -12.12 17.69
C LEU A 423 12.08 -10.63 17.97
N GLY A 424 13.24 -10.19 18.48
CA GLY A 424 13.56 -8.77 18.64
C GLY A 424 13.53 -8.00 17.33
N CYS A 425 14.05 -8.56 16.22
CA CYS A 425 13.92 -7.97 14.89
C CYS A 425 12.45 -7.84 14.44
N PHE A 426 11.57 -8.76 14.86
CA PHE A 426 10.13 -8.69 14.60
C PHE A 426 9.36 -7.92 15.67
N LEU A 427 10.02 -7.04 16.43
CA LEU A 427 9.44 -6.13 17.42
C LEU A 427 8.75 -6.84 18.60
N PHE A 428 9.23 -8.02 18.99
CA PHE A 428 8.84 -8.65 20.22
C PHE A 428 9.87 -8.33 21.32
N SER A 429 9.39 -7.71 22.39
CA SER A 429 10.23 -7.43 23.56
C SER A 429 10.59 -8.73 24.31
N ASP A 430 11.52 -8.65 25.26
CA ASP A 430 11.93 -9.80 26.07
C ASP A 430 10.76 -10.42 26.84
N ASP A 431 9.80 -9.61 27.30
CA ASP A 431 8.60 -10.09 28.00
C ASP A 431 7.55 -10.68 27.04
N ASP A 432 7.48 -10.16 25.81
CA ASP A 432 6.52 -10.62 24.81
C ASP A 432 6.78 -12.06 24.37
N GLN A 433 8.04 -12.52 24.40
CA GLN A 433 8.45 -13.85 23.94
C GLN A 433 7.79 -15.00 24.71
N TYR A 434 7.32 -14.74 25.91
CA TYR A 434 6.64 -15.70 26.79
C TYR A 434 5.12 -15.61 26.70
N LYS A 435 4.57 -14.68 25.91
CA LYS A 435 3.13 -14.61 25.67
C LYS A 435 2.66 -15.81 24.87
N LYS A 436 1.49 -16.33 25.24
CA LYS A 436 0.83 -17.39 24.46
C LYS A 436 0.27 -16.84 23.17
N ILE A 437 0.36 -17.60 22.10
CA ILE A 437 -0.11 -17.21 20.76
C ILE A 437 -1.60 -16.83 20.75
N LYS A 438 -2.43 -17.46 21.58
CA LYS A 438 -3.87 -17.14 21.67
C LYS A 438 -4.19 -15.71 22.09
N VAL A 439 -3.31 -15.04 22.84
CA VAL A 439 -3.54 -13.67 23.33
C VAL A 439 -3.00 -12.59 22.36
N LEU A 440 -2.33 -13.02 21.30
CA LEU A 440 -1.75 -12.11 20.30
C LEU A 440 -2.82 -11.57 19.36
N SER A 441 -2.65 -10.32 18.94
CA SER A 441 -3.39 -9.71 17.84
C SER A 441 -3.10 -10.41 16.50
N GLY A 442 -3.94 -10.17 15.48
CA GLY A 442 -3.74 -10.72 14.14
C GLY A 442 -2.36 -10.36 13.56
N GLY A 443 -1.94 -9.09 13.66
CA GLY A 443 -0.64 -8.64 13.18
C GLY A 443 0.54 -9.26 13.93
N GLU A 444 0.43 -9.45 15.26
CA GLU A 444 1.45 -10.17 16.04
C GLU A 444 1.57 -11.63 15.63
N LYS A 445 0.43 -12.31 15.40
CA LYS A 445 0.42 -13.69 14.89
C LYS A 445 1.08 -13.78 13.51
N SER A 446 0.80 -12.82 12.61
CA SER A 446 1.43 -12.74 11.28
C SER A 446 2.96 -12.61 11.40
N ARG A 447 3.45 -11.77 12.31
CA ARG A 447 4.89 -11.61 12.57
C ARG A 447 5.53 -12.90 13.10
N VAL A 448 4.87 -13.62 14.00
CA VAL A 448 5.35 -14.94 14.49
C VAL A 448 5.41 -15.96 13.36
N ALA A 449 4.36 -16.05 12.54
CA ALA A 449 4.31 -16.98 11.40
C ALA A 449 5.37 -16.66 10.35
N LEU A 450 5.61 -15.37 10.06
CA LEU A 450 6.70 -14.93 9.18
C LEU A 450 8.06 -15.27 9.76
N ALA A 451 8.31 -14.96 11.04
CA ALA A 451 9.54 -15.32 11.71
C ALA A 451 9.77 -16.86 11.63
N LYS A 452 8.74 -17.66 11.90
CA LYS A 452 8.79 -19.13 11.79
C LYS A 452 9.17 -19.59 10.37
N THR A 453 8.60 -18.98 9.34
CA THR A 453 8.92 -19.31 7.94
C THR A 453 10.34 -18.90 7.57
N LEU A 454 10.78 -17.72 8.00
CA LEU A 454 12.09 -17.19 7.66
C LEU A 454 13.25 -17.86 8.41
N ILE A 455 13.01 -18.42 9.59
CA ILE A 455 14.04 -19.20 10.33
C ILE A 455 14.23 -20.61 9.77
N SER A 456 13.30 -21.10 8.96
CA SER A 456 13.46 -22.40 8.30
C SER A 456 14.70 -22.39 7.42
N GLU A 457 15.35 -23.54 7.27
CA GLU A 457 16.54 -23.69 6.40
C GLU A 457 16.17 -23.74 4.90
N ALA A 458 15.01 -23.21 4.54
CA ALA A 458 14.52 -23.20 3.17
C ALA A 458 15.42 -22.32 2.29
N ASN A 459 15.74 -22.81 1.10
CA ASN A 459 16.45 -22.07 0.05
C ASN A 459 15.51 -21.63 -1.09
N PHE A 460 14.22 -22.00 -0.99
CA PHE A 460 13.15 -21.55 -1.87
C PHE A 460 11.90 -21.19 -1.04
N LEU A 461 11.49 -19.93 -1.07
CA LEU A 461 10.32 -19.45 -0.34
C LEU A 461 9.14 -19.20 -1.27
N LEU A 462 7.95 -19.56 -0.81
CA LEU A 462 6.67 -19.25 -1.42
C LEU A 462 5.86 -18.43 -0.42
N LEU A 463 5.49 -17.21 -0.79
CA LEU A 463 4.86 -16.25 0.11
C LEU A 463 3.53 -15.79 -0.49
N ASP A 464 2.42 -16.07 0.18
CA ASP A 464 1.06 -15.66 -0.25
C ASP A 464 0.56 -14.53 0.65
N GLU A 465 0.54 -13.29 0.10
CA GLU A 465 0.14 -12.05 0.77
C GLU A 465 0.82 -11.85 2.15
N PRO A 466 2.16 -11.86 2.21
CA PRO A 466 2.87 -11.76 3.50
C PRO A 466 2.78 -10.38 4.16
N THR A 467 2.37 -9.36 3.43
CA THR A 467 2.22 -7.98 3.90
C THR A 467 0.88 -7.71 4.58
N ASN A 468 -0.11 -8.60 4.41
CA ASN A 468 -1.43 -8.42 5.01
C ASN A 468 -1.33 -8.35 6.55
N HIS A 469 -1.96 -7.34 7.13
CA HIS A 469 -1.97 -7.05 8.57
C HIS A 469 -0.63 -6.62 9.17
N LEU A 470 0.41 -6.39 8.37
CA LEU A 470 1.67 -5.81 8.84
C LEU A 470 1.57 -4.28 8.87
N ASP A 471 2.15 -3.67 9.89
CA ASP A 471 2.39 -2.23 9.90
C ASP A 471 3.66 -1.86 9.11
N PHE A 472 3.85 -0.57 8.84
CA PHE A 472 4.98 -0.08 8.04
C PHE A 472 6.35 -0.52 8.55
N ILE A 473 6.52 -0.65 9.89
CA ILE A 473 7.79 -1.09 10.46
C ILE A 473 7.99 -2.59 10.21
N SER A 474 6.97 -3.40 10.46
CA SER A 474 7.00 -4.85 10.20
C SER A 474 7.19 -5.17 8.71
N GLU A 475 6.59 -4.37 7.84
CA GLU A 475 6.80 -4.46 6.39
C GLU A 475 8.25 -4.15 6.01
N ASN A 476 8.85 -3.07 6.53
CA ASN A 476 10.25 -2.73 6.29
C ASN A 476 11.20 -3.84 6.78
N ILE A 477 10.90 -4.45 7.91
CA ILE A 477 11.66 -5.59 8.45
C ILE A 477 11.61 -6.76 7.46
N LEU A 478 10.43 -7.07 6.93
CA LEU A 478 10.26 -8.14 5.94
C LEU A 478 11.01 -7.82 4.63
N ILE A 479 10.94 -6.58 4.15
CA ILE A 479 11.71 -6.12 2.99
C ILE A 479 13.21 -6.33 3.19
N GLN A 480 13.77 -5.83 4.30
CA GLN A 480 15.20 -5.98 4.61
C GLN A 480 15.60 -7.45 4.71
N ALA A 481 14.75 -8.27 5.32
CA ALA A 481 14.96 -9.70 5.43
C ALA A 481 15.01 -10.37 4.04
N LEU A 482 14.05 -10.09 3.15
CA LEU A 482 14.00 -10.67 1.80
C LEU A 482 15.07 -10.12 0.86
N GLN A 483 15.50 -8.88 1.03
CA GLN A 483 16.64 -8.32 0.29
C GLN A 483 17.95 -9.05 0.61
N GLN A 484 18.15 -9.40 1.89
CA GLN A 484 19.32 -10.14 2.37
C GLN A 484 19.23 -11.66 2.10
N TYR A 485 18.04 -12.16 1.72
CA TYR A 485 17.84 -13.57 1.45
C TYR A 485 18.54 -13.99 0.15
N ALA A 486 19.50 -14.90 0.28
CA ALA A 486 20.33 -15.39 -0.84
C ALA A 486 19.67 -16.52 -1.65
N GLY A 487 18.52 -17.04 -1.24
CA GLY A 487 17.72 -18.04 -1.94
C GLY A 487 16.82 -17.43 -3.02
N SER A 488 15.97 -18.27 -3.59
CA SER A 488 14.94 -17.87 -4.54
C SER A 488 13.59 -17.76 -3.84
N PHE A 489 12.72 -16.88 -4.31
CA PHE A 489 11.35 -16.85 -3.81
C PHE A 489 10.33 -16.47 -4.88
N VAL A 490 9.08 -16.86 -4.64
CA VAL A 490 7.90 -16.37 -5.35
C VAL A 490 6.97 -15.75 -4.32
N VAL A 491 6.59 -14.50 -4.52
CA VAL A 491 5.68 -13.78 -3.65
C VAL A 491 4.44 -13.33 -4.42
N VAL A 492 3.27 -13.53 -3.83
CA VAL A 492 2.03 -12.87 -4.23
C VAL A 492 1.82 -11.71 -3.27
N SER A 493 1.69 -10.49 -3.77
CA SER A 493 1.31 -9.33 -2.98
C SER A 493 0.59 -8.30 -3.85
N HIS A 494 -0.25 -7.50 -3.21
CA HIS A 494 -0.91 -6.33 -3.80
C HIS A 494 -0.28 -5.01 -3.34
N ASN A 495 0.74 -5.08 -2.50
CA ASN A 495 1.50 -3.91 -2.06
C ASN A 495 2.61 -3.57 -3.07
N ARG A 496 2.41 -2.48 -3.82
CA ARG A 496 3.31 -2.03 -4.89
C ARG A 496 4.70 -1.70 -4.35
N PHE A 497 4.77 -0.94 -3.24
CA PHE A 497 6.04 -0.57 -2.62
C PHE A 497 6.83 -1.82 -2.21
N PHE A 498 6.18 -2.78 -1.56
CA PHE A 498 6.83 -4.03 -1.16
C PHE A 498 7.42 -4.78 -2.37
N ILE A 499 6.63 -4.96 -3.43
CA ILE A 499 7.06 -5.64 -4.66
C ILE A 499 8.24 -4.93 -5.30
N SER A 500 8.22 -3.58 -5.43
CA SER A 500 9.28 -2.79 -6.04
C SER A 500 10.63 -2.94 -5.32
N GLN A 501 10.60 -3.16 -3.99
CA GLN A 501 11.80 -3.28 -3.17
C GLN A 501 12.46 -4.67 -3.20
N ILE A 502 11.72 -5.73 -3.56
CA ILE A 502 12.22 -7.11 -3.40
C ILE A 502 12.28 -7.91 -4.70
N ALA A 503 11.46 -7.59 -5.69
CA ALA A 503 11.36 -8.40 -6.91
C ALA A 503 12.35 -7.95 -7.98
N ASN A 504 12.98 -8.94 -8.65
CA ASN A 504 13.82 -8.72 -9.83
C ASN A 504 13.19 -9.31 -11.11
N LYS A 505 12.03 -9.95 -10.98
CA LYS A 505 11.28 -10.58 -12.06
C LYS A 505 9.80 -10.55 -11.74
N ILE A 506 8.97 -10.25 -12.72
CA ILE A 506 7.52 -10.20 -12.56
C ILE A 506 6.89 -11.35 -13.35
N TRP A 507 6.04 -12.11 -12.67
CA TRP A 507 5.13 -13.06 -13.30
C TRP A 507 3.72 -12.53 -13.27
N TYR A 508 2.98 -12.71 -14.36
CA TYR A 508 1.55 -12.40 -14.42
C TYR A 508 0.81 -13.46 -15.22
N ILE A 509 -0.48 -13.67 -14.91
CA ILE A 509 -1.32 -14.65 -15.59
C ILE A 509 -2.19 -13.92 -16.60
N GLU A 510 -1.99 -14.22 -17.87
CA GLU A 510 -2.74 -13.66 -18.98
C GLU A 510 -3.17 -14.76 -19.94
N ASN A 511 -4.43 -14.75 -20.38
CA ASN A 511 -4.99 -15.77 -21.26
C ASN A 511 -4.74 -17.20 -20.77
N HIS A 512 -4.85 -17.44 -19.45
CA HIS A 512 -4.58 -18.73 -18.80
C HIS A 512 -3.13 -19.21 -18.92
N GLN A 513 -2.19 -18.34 -19.22
CA GLN A 513 -0.77 -18.63 -19.31
C GLN A 513 0.04 -17.76 -18.35
N ILE A 514 1.12 -18.34 -17.83
CA ILE A 514 2.11 -17.59 -17.06
C ILE A 514 2.97 -16.82 -18.06
N LYS A 515 3.00 -15.50 -17.91
CA LYS A 515 3.88 -14.60 -18.64
C LYS A 515 4.95 -14.08 -17.70
N GLU A 516 6.15 -13.90 -18.22
CA GLU A 516 7.31 -13.42 -17.49
C GLU A 516 7.76 -12.07 -18.06
N TYR A 517 8.03 -11.13 -17.16
CA TYR A 517 8.69 -9.88 -17.47
C TYR A 517 10.02 -9.83 -16.70
N PRO A 518 11.18 -9.79 -17.39
CA PRO A 518 12.49 -9.72 -16.77
C PRO A 518 12.81 -8.27 -16.39
N GLY A 519 12.53 -7.88 -15.14
CA GLY A 519 12.76 -6.53 -14.66
C GLY A 519 12.04 -6.24 -13.35
N THR A 520 12.18 -5.00 -12.88
CA THR A 520 11.52 -4.49 -11.68
C THR A 520 10.04 -4.22 -11.90
N TYR A 521 9.33 -3.97 -10.80
CA TYR A 521 7.90 -3.65 -10.86
C TYR A 521 7.64 -2.32 -11.60
N ASP A 522 8.46 -1.30 -11.35
CA ASP A 522 8.31 0.02 -11.97
C ASP A 522 8.51 -0.04 -13.50
N GLU A 523 9.49 -0.83 -13.96
CA GLU A 523 9.71 -1.07 -15.39
C GLU A 523 8.54 -1.82 -16.03
N PHE A 524 7.96 -2.79 -15.32
CA PHE A 524 6.79 -3.51 -15.76
C PHE A 524 5.55 -2.59 -15.87
N GLU A 525 5.30 -1.73 -14.90
CA GLU A 525 4.19 -0.77 -14.96
C GLU A 525 4.33 0.19 -16.13
N TYR A 526 5.53 0.74 -16.32
CA TYR A 526 5.81 1.60 -17.46
C TYR A 526 5.59 0.90 -18.81
N TRP A 527 6.07 -0.34 -18.93
CA TRP A 527 5.84 -1.15 -20.13
C TRP A 527 4.36 -1.42 -20.37
N LYS A 528 3.61 -1.76 -19.32
CA LYS A 528 2.19 -2.06 -19.40
C LYS A 528 1.33 -0.83 -19.71
N SER A 529 1.70 0.34 -19.20
CA SER A 529 1.01 1.60 -19.54
C SER A 529 1.14 1.93 -21.02
N LYS A 530 2.34 1.78 -21.58
CA LYS A 530 2.57 1.95 -23.02
C LYS A 530 1.80 0.97 -23.90
N GLN A 531 1.65 -0.27 -23.47
CA GLN A 531 0.79 -1.22 -24.18
C GLN A 531 -0.68 -0.79 -24.20
N ARG A 532 -1.20 -0.33 -23.06
CA ARG A 532 -2.58 0.17 -22.97
C ARG A 532 -2.81 1.40 -23.86
N GLU A 533 -1.87 2.32 -23.93
CA GLU A 533 -1.92 3.48 -24.82
C GLU A 533 -1.94 3.05 -26.30
N SER A 534 -1.10 2.11 -26.69
CA SER A 534 -1.04 1.59 -28.07
C SER A 534 -2.28 0.79 -28.47
N GLU A 535 -2.94 0.09 -27.53
CA GLU A 535 -4.21 -0.61 -27.78
C GLU A 535 -5.41 0.34 -27.85
N ALA A 536 -5.38 1.45 -27.10
CA ALA A 536 -6.41 2.47 -27.13
C ALA A 536 -6.39 3.33 -28.42
N GLU A 537 -5.24 3.44 -29.09
CA GLU A 537 -5.08 4.16 -30.36
C GLU A 537 -5.46 3.33 -31.59
N THR A 538 -5.73 2.02 -31.45
CA THR A 538 -6.19 1.17 -32.56
C THR A 538 -7.72 1.19 -32.68
N PRO A 539 -8.31 1.81 -33.75
CA PRO A 539 -9.75 1.72 -34.00
C PRO A 539 -10.15 0.26 -34.34
N PRO A 540 -11.40 -0.15 -34.03
CA PRO A 540 -11.85 -1.52 -34.25
C PRO A 540 -11.75 -1.92 -35.71
N PRO A 541 -11.29 -3.15 -36.03
CA PRO A 541 -11.03 -3.57 -37.39
C PRO A 541 -12.32 -3.70 -38.20
N ALA A 542 -12.39 -2.97 -39.31
CA ALA A 542 -13.41 -3.16 -40.33
C ALA A 542 -13.22 -4.54 -41.04
N PRO A 543 -14.27 -5.20 -41.52
CA PRO A 543 -14.21 -6.57 -42.04
C PRO A 543 -13.33 -6.66 -43.27
N LYS A 544 -12.38 -7.59 -43.23
CA LYS A 544 -11.39 -7.88 -44.30
C LYS A 544 -12.03 -8.38 -45.58
N LYS A 545 -11.77 -7.69 -46.68
CA LYS A 545 -11.72 -8.31 -48.02
C LYS A 545 -10.31 -8.80 -48.29
N VAL A 546 -10.21 -10.04 -48.72
CA VAL A 546 -8.96 -10.74 -49.05
C VAL A 546 -8.51 -10.33 -50.45
N GLU A 547 -7.29 -9.83 -50.60
CA GLU A 547 -6.54 -9.88 -51.88
C GLU A 547 -5.05 -10.09 -51.59
N ALA A 548 -4.42 -10.89 -52.45
CA ALA A 548 -3.08 -11.45 -52.29
C ALA A 548 -1.94 -10.47 -52.69
N PRO A 549 -0.68 -10.74 -52.29
CA PRO A 549 0.39 -9.75 -52.25
C PRO A 549 1.23 -9.66 -53.51
N ALA A 550 1.65 -8.43 -53.87
CA ALA A 550 2.74 -8.15 -54.79
C ALA A 550 3.89 -7.45 -54.05
N PRO A 551 5.16 -7.64 -54.44
CA PRO A 551 6.32 -7.18 -53.68
C PRO A 551 6.59 -5.69 -53.85
N GLN A 552 6.92 -5.03 -52.75
CA GLN A 552 7.22 -3.58 -52.74
C GLN A 552 8.73 -3.31 -52.73
N PRO A 553 9.18 -2.25 -53.40
CA PRO A 553 10.54 -1.78 -53.34
C PRO A 553 10.75 -0.84 -52.15
N VAL A 554 11.92 -0.90 -51.59
CA VAL A 554 12.45 -0.06 -50.51
C VAL A 554 12.37 1.42 -50.89
N LYS A 555 11.58 2.24 -50.17
CA LYS A 555 11.52 3.69 -50.32
C LYS A 555 12.65 4.38 -49.55
N ALA A 556 13.36 5.28 -50.24
CA ALA A 556 14.40 6.13 -49.71
C ALA A 556 13.82 7.15 -48.70
N SER A 557 14.49 7.30 -47.55
CA SER A 557 14.18 8.26 -46.50
C SER A 557 14.29 9.72 -46.99
N ASN A 558 13.33 10.57 -46.64
CA ASN A 558 13.29 12.00 -46.93
C ASN A 558 14.53 12.72 -46.35
N PRO A 559 15.14 13.67 -47.09
CA PRO A 559 16.31 14.41 -46.63
C PRO A 559 16.11 15.20 -45.32
N SER A 560 14.85 15.58 -45.02
CA SER A 560 14.49 16.34 -43.82
C SER A 560 14.50 15.47 -42.53
N THR A 561 14.05 14.21 -42.59
CA THR A 561 14.07 13.29 -41.45
C THR A 561 15.50 12.92 -41.07
N ARG A 562 16.37 12.73 -42.05
CA ARG A 562 17.79 12.41 -41.81
C ARG A 562 18.57 13.54 -41.13
N LYS A 563 18.15 14.79 -41.33
CA LYS A 563 18.76 15.97 -40.71
C LYS A 563 18.37 16.08 -39.23
N LEU A 564 17.10 15.85 -38.94
CA LEU A 564 16.57 15.84 -37.57
C LEU A 564 17.08 14.65 -36.76
N GLU A 565 17.20 13.45 -37.35
CA GLU A 565 17.80 12.28 -36.69
C GLU A 565 19.26 12.53 -36.33
N LYS A 566 19.99 13.26 -37.16
CA LYS A 566 21.40 13.63 -36.88
C LYS A 566 21.52 14.70 -35.79
N GLU A 567 20.56 15.64 -35.73
CA GLU A 567 20.48 16.66 -34.68
C GLU A 567 20.08 16.01 -33.34
N LEU A 568 19.15 15.04 -33.37
CA LEU A 568 18.74 14.25 -32.19
C LEU A 568 19.94 13.50 -31.60
N ALA A 569 20.68 12.75 -32.39
CA ALA A 569 21.88 12.01 -31.94
C ALA A 569 22.94 12.93 -31.31
N GLN A 570 23.12 14.14 -31.86
CA GLN A 570 24.07 15.12 -31.29
C GLN A 570 23.59 15.72 -29.97
N LEU A 571 22.25 15.86 -29.79
CA LEU A 571 21.67 16.31 -28.54
C LEU A 571 21.75 15.24 -27.46
N GLU A 572 21.50 13.98 -27.80
CA GLU A 572 21.63 12.84 -26.89
C GLU A 572 23.08 12.71 -26.36
N GLU A 573 24.10 12.86 -27.24
CA GLU A 573 25.50 12.88 -26.84
C GLU A 573 25.80 14.03 -25.86
N LYS A 574 25.26 15.23 -26.11
CA LYS A 574 25.44 16.39 -25.21
C LYS A 574 24.73 16.23 -23.87
N ILE A 575 23.57 15.62 -23.86
CA ILE A 575 22.82 15.31 -22.64
C ILE A 575 23.61 14.31 -21.80
N GLU A 576 24.09 13.23 -22.40
CA GLU A 576 24.90 12.21 -21.72
C GLU A 576 26.19 12.80 -21.13
N ASP A 577 26.88 13.67 -21.88
CA ASP A 577 28.13 14.33 -21.42
C ASP A 577 27.84 15.30 -20.25
N SER A 578 26.71 16.02 -20.31
CA SER A 578 26.27 16.91 -19.22
C SER A 578 25.86 16.14 -17.98
N GLN A 579 25.19 14.99 -18.11
CA GLN A 579 24.84 14.10 -16.98
C GLN A 579 26.09 13.50 -16.32
N LYS A 580 27.11 13.09 -17.12
CA LYS A 580 28.40 12.63 -16.57
C LYS A 580 29.10 13.72 -15.77
N ARG A 581 29.06 14.96 -16.25
CA ARG A 581 29.65 16.13 -15.55
C ARG A 581 28.86 16.43 -14.25
N GLN A 582 27.56 16.32 -14.28
CA GLN A 582 26.72 16.48 -13.08
C GLN A 582 27.09 15.44 -12.01
N THR A 583 27.20 14.17 -12.38
CA THR A 583 27.60 13.10 -11.46
C THR A 583 29.00 13.35 -10.87
N ALA A 584 29.98 13.71 -11.70
CA ALA A 584 31.31 14.01 -11.23
C ALA A 584 31.37 15.23 -10.28
N LEU A 585 30.54 16.24 -10.53
CA LEU A 585 30.44 17.42 -9.68
C LEU A 585 29.80 17.08 -8.32
N LEU A 586 28.75 16.29 -8.31
CA LEU A 586 28.11 15.79 -7.08
C LEU A 586 29.07 14.92 -6.25
N GLU A 587 29.83 14.03 -6.89
CA GLU A 587 30.88 13.24 -6.22
C GLU A 587 31.99 14.13 -5.64
N THR A 588 32.33 15.22 -6.32
CA THR A 588 33.32 16.18 -5.82
C THR A 588 32.82 16.95 -4.63
N MET A 589 31.54 17.38 -4.64
CA MET A 589 30.89 18.06 -3.53
C MET A 589 30.72 17.16 -2.30
N ALA A 590 30.58 15.85 -2.49
CA ALA A 590 30.47 14.87 -1.40
C ALA A 590 31.81 14.59 -0.67
N ARG A 591 32.95 15.07 -1.19
CA ARG A 591 34.26 14.85 -0.54
C ARG A 591 34.39 15.70 0.74
N PRO A 592 34.91 15.14 1.85
CA PRO A 592 35.07 15.86 3.12
C PRO A 592 35.88 17.17 3.02
N GLU A 593 36.82 17.23 2.10
CA GLU A 593 37.71 18.38 1.88
C GLU A 593 36.99 19.59 1.23
N VAL A 594 35.91 19.31 0.45
CA VAL A 594 35.12 20.31 -0.27
C VAL A 594 33.93 20.74 0.61
N TYR A 595 33.24 19.77 1.17
CA TYR A 595 32.06 19.96 2.02
C TYR A 595 32.37 20.78 3.31
N SER A 596 33.61 20.68 3.84
CA SER A 596 34.00 21.42 5.03
C SER A 596 34.35 22.92 4.78
N LYS A 597 34.41 23.36 3.51
CA LYS A 597 34.73 24.73 3.14
C LYS A 597 33.56 25.39 2.41
N PHE A 598 32.87 26.29 3.11
CA PHE A 598 31.66 26.94 2.61
C PHE A 598 31.84 27.67 1.27
N ASP A 599 32.96 28.39 1.10
CA ASP A 599 33.23 29.14 -0.16
C ASP A 599 33.39 28.21 -1.36
N VAL A 600 34.07 27.06 -1.19
CA VAL A 600 34.28 26.07 -2.24
C VAL A 600 32.99 25.33 -2.58
N LEU A 601 32.22 24.96 -1.55
CA LEU A 601 30.93 24.31 -1.72
C LEU A 601 29.92 25.22 -2.46
N SER A 602 29.88 26.51 -2.09
CA SER A 602 29.01 27.50 -2.74
C SER A 602 29.36 27.72 -4.22
N ALA A 603 30.65 27.71 -4.58
CA ALA A 603 31.09 27.80 -5.97
C ALA A 603 30.63 26.57 -6.78
N HIS A 604 30.79 25.37 -6.24
CA HIS A 604 30.36 24.14 -6.91
C HIS A 604 28.83 24.05 -7.00
N GLN A 605 28.09 24.59 -6.03
CA GLN A 605 26.62 24.68 -6.08
C GLN A 605 26.16 25.58 -7.24
N GLN A 606 26.82 26.75 -7.44
CA GLN A 606 26.51 27.63 -8.56
C GLN A 606 26.81 26.99 -9.92
N ASP A 607 27.87 26.19 -10.00
CA ASP A 607 28.18 25.46 -11.23
C ASP A 607 27.22 24.32 -11.50
N LEU A 608 26.72 23.65 -10.45
CA LEU A 608 25.67 22.64 -10.52
C LEU A 608 24.35 23.25 -11.03
N ASP A 609 23.96 24.41 -10.50
CA ASP A 609 22.74 25.11 -10.90
C ASP A 609 22.78 25.56 -12.37
N LYS A 610 23.95 26.04 -12.83
CA LYS A 610 24.15 26.36 -14.27
C LYS A 610 24.07 25.14 -15.17
N LEU A 611 24.65 24.02 -14.72
CA LEU A 611 24.64 22.77 -15.46
C LEU A 611 23.22 22.19 -15.54
N MET A 612 22.45 22.26 -14.45
CA MET A 612 21.04 21.85 -14.43
C MET A 612 20.17 22.71 -15.35
N GLY A 613 20.41 24.03 -15.39
CA GLY A 613 19.74 24.94 -16.33
C GLY A 613 20.01 24.55 -17.79
N ALA A 614 21.28 24.29 -18.12
CA ALA A 614 21.68 23.87 -19.48
C ALA A 614 21.08 22.49 -19.85
N LEU A 615 21.03 21.55 -18.91
CA LEU A 615 20.41 20.24 -19.10
C LEU A 615 18.92 20.34 -19.39
N ASN A 616 18.21 21.21 -18.69
CA ASN A 616 16.78 21.45 -18.93
C ASN A 616 16.51 22.05 -20.33
N GLU A 617 17.37 22.96 -20.82
CA GLU A 617 17.25 23.50 -22.17
C GLU A 617 17.52 22.44 -23.24
N LEU A 618 18.53 21.57 -23.03
CA LEU A 618 18.84 20.47 -23.95
C LEU A 618 17.71 19.45 -24.01
N ASN A 619 17.11 19.07 -22.86
CA ASN A 619 15.97 18.16 -22.80
C ASN A 619 14.75 18.74 -23.51
N LYS A 620 14.44 20.01 -23.29
CA LYS A 620 13.33 20.69 -23.97
C LYS A 620 13.52 20.69 -25.50
N ARG A 621 14.74 20.94 -25.96
CA ARG A 621 15.05 20.92 -27.41
C ARG A 621 14.99 19.49 -27.98
N TRP A 622 15.39 18.50 -27.20
CA TRP A 622 15.27 17.08 -27.55
C TRP A 622 13.80 16.69 -27.73
N GLU A 623 12.91 17.06 -26.78
CA GLU A 623 11.47 16.83 -26.88
C GLU A 623 10.85 17.48 -28.14
N GLU A 624 11.21 18.73 -28.44
CA GLU A 624 10.73 19.43 -29.65
C GLU A 624 11.09 18.66 -30.93
N ILE A 625 12.33 18.17 -31.03
CA ILE A 625 12.81 17.44 -32.23
C ILE A 625 12.16 16.06 -32.33
N VAL A 626 11.93 15.37 -31.21
CA VAL A 626 11.21 14.09 -31.20
C VAL A 626 9.78 14.29 -31.72
N ILE A 627 9.06 15.31 -31.24
CA ILE A 627 7.71 15.63 -31.69
C ILE A 627 7.71 15.99 -33.20
N GLU A 628 8.69 16.77 -33.69
CA GLU A 628 8.81 17.09 -35.11
C GLU A 628 9.12 15.85 -35.97
N LEU A 629 9.94 14.93 -35.48
CA LEU A 629 10.28 13.67 -36.14
C LEU A 629 9.04 12.76 -36.25
N ASP A 630 8.28 12.64 -35.19
CA ASP A 630 7.06 11.84 -35.15
C ASP A 630 5.98 12.44 -36.06
N ALA A 631 5.82 13.76 -36.06
CA ALA A 631 4.91 14.45 -36.97
C ALA A 631 5.29 14.31 -38.46
N LEU A 632 6.59 14.19 -38.78
CA LEU A 632 7.07 13.95 -40.12
C LEU A 632 6.95 12.47 -40.54
N LYS A 633 7.13 11.54 -39.61
CA LYS A 633 6.89 10.10 -39.84
C LYS A 633 5.42 9.81 -40.08
N ALA A 634 4.52 10.41 -39.27
CA ALA A 634 3.07 10.29 -39.42
C ALA A 634 2.51 10.91 -40.73
N LYS A 635 3.25 11.82 -41.37
CA LYS A 635 2.88 12.41 -42.70
C LYS A 635 3.41 11.59 -43.88
N THR A 636 4.26 10.60 -43.61
CA THR A 636 4.91 9.76 -44.65
C THR A 636 4.37 8.32 -44.68
N GLU A 637 3.57 7.93 -43.65
CA GLU A 637 2.66 6.78 -43.66
C GLU A 637 1.29 7.19 -44.21
#